data_84285451166e42dc6aa9b106ccc6782e
#
_entry.id   84285451166e42dc6aa9b106ccc6782e
#
_cell.length_a   1.000
_cell.length_b   1.000
_cell.length_c   1.000
_cell.angle_alpha   90.00
_cell.angle_beta   90.00
_cell.angle_gamma   90.00
#
_symmetry.space_group_name_H-M   'P 1'
#
loop_
_entity.id
_entity.type
_entity.pdbx_description
1 polymer ?
#
loop_
_entity_poly.entity_id
_entity_poly.type
_entity_poly.pdbx_seq_one_letter_code
_entity_poly.pdbx_strand_id
1 'polypeptide(L)'
;MKKSRWCFQVPRGYWRKSWKITKMFSVLMCALTFSVSAAAFAQHERVTLNFRQATVRQVLNEIQRQTRLSFIYNTEQTEQLGQISVEAHNESVTSLLDRILTGTGLTWKIQEDLILISQAGPETTAIPQAQEQETVLLTGTVTDIQKMPLPGVTVKISGTSFGTSTDANGKFRFSYPKNKAQIVLEFSFVGMQTTSVKYAGQKEIDVILYEDQKELDEVVVTGYQVLDKRTQTSAITTVKAEDIMIPGVTSIDQMLEGRIPEMTFMLNSGEVGATPRLRVRGTSTLLGNREPLWVLDGIVMTDPVDVDPDDLNNPDYLNIIGNAIAGINPQDIERIDVLKDASATALYGTRAANGVIVVTTKKGRIGKPVLSYSHSSKITRRPRYTDRNINLMNSQERVRFGKELADQHYIFPTQMPLVGYEGALYRLQSGLTDYDTFLNEVTWYEQVNTDWFDILTRDAYSHSHTLNVSGGSDIVRYYASLGYDRDNGVSNTTYTERYTVTAKMDVQMTSKMLMAIKLNGNVQKKNHLVSTLDAMDYAYNTTRALPCFNEDGSLFYYERYRGGYGGQGNKYLHYNIVNEIDNSSSGYDGKGIQVDLNLKYNILPTWDVTATGSYSVSSTLQEDWWGDKTAYVAALKNGEYEDKPIPGDDGKCILPYGGILKTKNSDTENLTFRLQSNYRKLFGEDDQHLITALLGYEVNMLRSKSMNNEVRGYLKERGMQFADMSSLNLDDYPLYKEWLQQNHLALTRGLTNQLSLYLSLTYGYREYFTLNVNGRTDASNKFGSRSNERLLPVWSVSGMWNIQETFLKEASWLSEMRLRMSYGMQGNMLDGQTPNMLITQQPINSYYNENVSNVSVPEPQPEMGRNEANQYRIGYELF
;
A
#
# COMPACT_ATOMS: atom_id res chain seq x y z
N MET A 1 -19.67 47.78 17.17
CA MET A 1 -20.80 47.11 16.54
C MET A 1 -20.85 47.45 15.06
N LYS A 2 -20.36 46.54 14.20
CA LYS A 2 -20.78 46.42 12.79
C LYS A 2 -20.13 45.11 12.29
N LYS A 3 -20.94 44.09 12.06
CA LYS A 3 -20.57 42.82 11.50
C LYS A 3 -20.28 42.99 10.00
N SER A 4 -19.05 42.78 9.53
CA SER A 4 -18.75 42.61 8.12
C SER A 4 -18.74 41.13 7.78
N ARG A 5 -19.68 40.71 6.94
CA ARG A 5 -19.73 39.40 6.30
C ARG A 5 -18.70 39.37 5.18
N TRP A 6 -17.69 38.56 5.31
CA TRP A 6 -16.82 38.20 4.20
C TRP A 6 -17.45 37.03 3.42
N CYS A 7 -17.91 37.33 2.20
CA CYS A 7 -18.30 36.29 1.25
C CYS A 7 -17.06 35.91 0.44
N PHE A 8 -16.52 34.72 0.68
CA PHE A 8 -15.58 34.09 -0.25
C PHE A 8 -16.33 33.65 -1.51
N GLN A 9 -16.08 34.30 -2.62
CA GLN A 9 -16.52 33.85 -3.93
C GLN A 9 -15.52 32.79 -4.42
N VAL A 10 -15.87 31.49 -4.24
CA VAL A 10 -15.16 30.38 -4.85
C VAL A 10 -15.63 30.23 -6.31
N PRO A 11 -14.73 30.02 -7.28
CA PRO A 11 -15.10 29.91 -8.70
C PRO A 11 -16.10 28.77 -8.93
N ARG A 12 -17.20 29.06 -9.63
CA ARG A 12 -18.32 28.13 -9.88
C ARG A 12 -17.95 26.81 -10.60
N GLY A 13 -16.74 26.68 -11.13
CA GLY A 13 -16.27 25.48 -11.79
C GLY A 13 -15.87 24.32 -10.86
N TYR A 14 -15.36 24.62 -9.67
CA TYR A 14 -14.90 23.63 -8.70
C TYR A 14 -16.05 22.87 -8.01
N TRP A 15 -17.16 23.53 -7.75
CA TRP A 15 -18.33 22.94 -7.10
C TRP A 15 -19.05 21.89 -7.95
N ARG A 16 -19.01 22.00 -9.27
CA ARG A 16 -19.65 20.99 -10.14
C ARG A 16 -18.90 19.66 -10.21
N LYS A 17 -17.57 19.66 -10.10
CA LYS A 17 -16.78 18.43 -10.06
C LYS A 17 -16.86 17.76 -8.68
N SER A 18 -16.71 18.52 -7.60
CA SER A 18 -16.80 17.98 -6.24
C SER A 18 -18.22 17.48 -5.90
N TRP A 19 -19.25 18.13 -6.40
CA TRP A 19 -20.65 17.71 -6.17
C TRP A 19 -21.01 16.42 -6.90
N LYS A 20 -20.42 16.14 -8.05
CA LYS A 20 -20.56 14.85 -8.74
C LYS A 20 -19.86 13.73 -7.98
N ILE A 21 -18.68 13.97 -7.45
CA ILE A 21 -17.93 13.01 -6.65
C ILE A 21 -18.64 12.75 -5.31
N THR A 22 -19.13 13.78 -4.65
CA THR A 22 -19.88 13.64 -3.39
C THR A 22 -21.21 12.91 -3.58
N LYS A 23 -21.93 13.16 -4.69
CA LYS A 23 -23.13 12.39 -5.04
C LYS A 23 -22.82 10.92 -5.31
N MET A 24 -21.74 10.63 -6.02
CA MET A 24 -21.33 9.26 -6.29
C MET A 24 -20.92 8.55 -4.99
N PHE A 25 -20.25 9.27 -4.08
CA PHE A 25 -19.88 8.75 -2.75
C PHE A 25 -21.09 8.50 -1.85
N SER A 26 -22.07 9.40 -1.89
CA SER A 26 -23.34 9.23 -1.13
C SER A 26 -24.16 8.07 -1.65
N VAL A 27 -24.23 7.86 -2.96
CA VAL A 27 -24.91 6.72 -3.58
C VAL A 27 -24.19 5.40 -3.23
N LEU A 28 -22.85 5.40 -3.24
CA LEU A 28 -22.07 4.21 -2.86
C LEU A 28 -22.20 3.90 -1.35
N MET A 29 -22.22 4.93 -0.51
CA MET A 29 -22.42 4.76 0.93
C MET A 29 -23.87 4.35 1.28
N CYS A 30 -24.87 4.85 0.57
CA CYS A 30 -26.24 4.37 0.69
C CYS A 30 -26.38 2.92 0.20
N ALA A 31 -25.68 2.52 -0.87
CA ALA A 31 -25.67 1.13 -1.33
C ALA A 31 -25.03 0.18 -0.31
N LEU A 32 -24.00 0.62 0.41
CA LEU A 32 -23.33 -0.15 1.47
C LEU A 32 -24.19 -0.26 2.75
N THR A 33 -24.98 0.77 3.07
CA THR A 33 -25.86 0.72 4.25
C THR A 33 -27.12 -0.11 4.06
N PHE A 34 -27.56 -0.34 2.83
CA PHE A 34 -28.70 -1.21 2.54
C PHE A 34 -28.38 -2.72 2.60
N SER A 35 -27.11 -3.11 2.66
CA SER A 35 -26.70 -4.53 2.65
C SER A 35 -26.63 -5.20 4.03
N VAL A 36 -26.87 -4.48 5.12
CA VAL A 36 -26.68 -5.02 6.49
C VAL A 36 -27.97 -5.58 7.10
N SER A 37 -29.11 -5.55 6.40
CA SER A 37 -30.41 -5.87 7.00
C SER A 37 -31.06 -7.19 6.53
N ALA A 38 -30.31 -8.15 5.97
CA ALA A 38 -30.90 -9.36 5.40
C ALA A 38 -31.20 -10.51 6.40
N ALA A 39 -30.79 -10.41 7.66
CA ALA A 39 -30.94 -11.52 8.61
C ALA A 39 -32.14 -11.43 9.59
N ALA A 40 -32.96 -10.38 9.51
CA ALA A 40 -34.08 -10.17 10.45
C ALA A 40 -35.46 -10.15 9.80
N PHE A 41 -35.60 -10.43 8.51
CA PHE A 41 -36.86 -10.20 7.79
C PHE A 41 -37.83 -11.36 7.74
N ALA A 42 -37.43 -12.60 8.00
CA ALA A 42 -38.33 -13.77 7.87
C ALA A 42 -39.45 -13.86 8.92
N GLN A 43 -39.36 -13.12 10.02
CA GLN A 43 -40.41 -13.15 11.07
C GLN A 43 -41.53 -12.11 10.91
N HIS A 44 -41.49 -11.23 9.93
CA HIS A 44 -42.43 -10.09 9.82
C HIS A 44 -43.11 -9.94 8.48
N GLU A 45 -43.09 -10.96 7.62
CA GLU A 45 -43.85 -10.94 6.37
C GLU A 45 -45.33 -11.04 6.64
N ARG A 46 -46.13 -10.13 6.08
CA ARG A 46 -47.57 -10.00 6.28
C ARG A 46 -48.31 -10.18 4.98
N VAL A 47 -49.43 -10.88 5.02
CA VAL A 47 -50.22 -11.22 3.84
C VAL A 47 -51.65 -10.77 4.01
N THR A 48 -52.30 -10.49 2.86
CA THR A 48 -53.75 -10.20 2.83
C THR A 48 -54.40 -11.20 1.88
N LEU A 49 -55.26 -12.06 2.44
CA LEU A 49 -55.89 -13.17 1.71
C LEU A 49 -57.37 -13.17 1.97
N ASN A 50 -58.18 -13.49 0.98
CA ASN A 50 -59.61 -13.74 1.14
C ASN A 50 -60.01 -14.91 0.24
N PHE A 51 -60.08 -16.11 0.81
CA PHE A 51 -60.48 -17.33 0.14
C PHE A 51 -61.70 -17.93 0.78
N ARG A 52 -62.70 -18.25 -0.05
CA ARG A 52 -63.92 -19.03 0.34
C ARG A 52 -63.84 -20.39 -0.38
N GLN A 53 -63.72 -21.48 0.39
CA GLN A 53 -63.62 -22.86 -0.11
C GLN A 53 -62.41 -23.10 -1.01
N ALA A 54 -61.17 -22.75 -0.57
CA ALA A 54 -59.94 -23.03 -1.28
C ALA A 54 -59.22 -24.23 -0.66
N THR A 55 -58.42 -24.92 -1.45
CA THR A 55 -57.50 -25.95 -0.90
C THR A 55 -56.33 -25.32 -0.17
N VAL A 56 -55.77 -26.01 0.83
CA VAL A 56 -54.59 -25.55 1.56
C VAL A 56 -53.46 -25.19 0.59
N ARG A 57 -53.28 -25.97 -0.47
CA ARG A 57 -52.31 -25.73 -1.54
C ARG A 57 -52.52 -24.37 -2.23
N GLN A 58 -53.75 -24.00 -2.52
CA GLN A 58 -54.04 -22.69 -3.14
C GLN A 58 -53.71 -21.53 -2.21
N VAL A 59 -53.96 -21.69 -0.92
CA VAL A 59 -53.63 -20.69 0.09
C VAL A 59 -52.12 -20.56 0.26
N LEU A 60 -51.35 -21.65 0.33
CA LEU A 60 -49.90 -21.64 0.43
C LEU A 60 -49.24 -21.03 -0.83
N ASN A 61 -49.75 -21.34 -2.02
CA ASN A 61 -49.26 -20.74 -3.25
C ASN A 61 -49.51 -19.22 -3.31
N GLU A 62 -50.60 -18.72 -2.78
CA GLU A 62 -50.88 -17.29 -2.73
C GLU A 62 -50.01 -16.60 -1.68
N ILE A 63 -49.75 -17.24 -0.52
CA ILE A 63 -48.75 -16.74 0.46
C ILE A 63 -47.38 -16.66 -0.19
N GLN A 64 -46.93 -17.68 -0.90
CA GLN A 64 -45.69 -17.73 -1.64
C GLN A 64 -45.62 -16.62 -2.70
N ARG A 65 -46.73 -16.27 -3.35
CA ARG A 65 -46.78 -15.20 -4.35
C ARG A 65 -46.64 -13.80 -3.74
N GLN A 66 -47.18 -13.58 -2.53
CA GLN A 66 -47.16 -12.30 -1.83
C GLN A 66 -45.91 -12.11 -0.98
N THR A 67 -45.15 -13.17 -0.71
CA THR A 67 -43.98 -13.18 0.14
C THR A 67 -42.80 -13.81 -0.58
N ARG A 68 -41.57 -13.72 0.01
CA ARG A 68 -40.39 -14.41 -0.50
C ARG A 68 -40.24 -15.84 0.05
N LEU A 69 -41.19 -16.28 0.88
CA LEU A 69 -41.16 -17.56 1.55
C LEU A 69 -41.49 -18.71 0.57
N SER A 70 -40.70 -19.78 0.65
CA SER A 70 -40.95 -21.03 -0.08
C SER A 70 -41.48 -22.09 0.86
N PHE A 71 -42.37 -22.94 0.37
CA PHE A 71 -43.00 -23.98 1.15
C PHE A 71 -42.59 -25.36 0.65
N ILE A 72 -42.18 -26.23 1.56
CA ILE A 72 -42.01 -27.68 1.32
C ILE A 72 -43.06 -28.41 2.13
N TYR A 73 -43.94 -29.16 1.46
CA TYR A 73 -44.99 -29.96 2.08
C TYR A 73 -45.27 -31.22 1.27
N ASN A 74 -45.80 -32.25 1.93
CA ASN A 74 -46.28 -33.46 1.25
C ASN A 74 -47.67 -33.19 0.62
N THR A 75 -47.74 -33.30 -0.70
CA THR A 75 -48.98 -33.00 -1.47
C THR A 75 -50.17 -33.90 -1.09
N GLU A 76 -49.92 -35.20 -0.83
CA GLU A 76 -50.95 -36.15 -0.42
C GLU A 76 -51.57 -35.82 0.95
N GLN A 77 -50.73 -35.34 1.89
CA GLN A 77 -51.20 -34.95 3.23
C GLN A 77 -51.97 -33.62 3.22
N THR A 78 -51.62 -32.68 2.36
CA THR A 78 -52.31 -31.39 2.25
C THR A 78 -53.61 -31.46 1.47
N GLU A 79 -53.76 -32.42 0.54
CA GLU A 79 -55.00 -32.69 -0.21
C GLU A 79 -56.04 -33.35 0.66
N GLN A 80 -55.65 -34.12 1.67
CA GLN A 80 -56.58 -34.75 2.63
C GLN A 80 -57.31 -33.78 3.58
N LEU A 81 -56.80 -32.53 3.68
CA LEU A 81 -57.34 -31.50 4.59
C LEU A 81 -58.65 -30.83 4.10
N GLY A 82 -59.14 -31.16 2.90
CA GLY A 82 -60.33 -30.58 2.34
C GLY A 82 -60.22 -29.10 1.98
N GLN A 83 -61.37 -28.45 1.79
CA GLN A 83 -61.44 -27.02 1.47
C GLN A 83 -61.54 -26.19 2.73
N ILE A 84 -60.78 -25.16 2.81
CA ILE A 84 -60.73 -24.20 3.93
C ILE A 84 -61.14 -22.80 3.45
N SER A 85 -61.76 -22.04 4.34
CA SER A 85 -62.03 -20.62 4.12
C SER A 85 -61.14 -19.79 4.99
N VAL A 86 -60.36 -18.88 4.40
CA VAL A 86 -59.35 -18.08 5.09
C VAL A 86 -59.50 -16.63 4.69
N GLU A 87 -59.65 -15.77 5.70
CA GLU A 87 -59.62 -14.33 5.56
C GLU A 87 -58.54 -13.79 6.47
N ALA A 88 -57.58 -13.07 5.88
CA ALA A 88 -56.44 -12.45 6.57
C ALA A 88 -56.27 -11.03 6.01
N HIS A 89 -56.21 -10.03 6.89
CA HIS A 89 -55.92 -8.65 6.56
C HIS A 89 -54.62 -8.20 7.26
N ASN A 90 -53.53 -8.05 6.47
CA ASN A 90 -52.23 -7.64 6.99
C ASN A 90 -51.76 -8.48 8.20
N GLU A 91 -52.01 -9.78 8.15
CA GLU A 91 -51.68 -10.77 9.18
C GLU A 91 -50.29 -11.37 8.93
N SER A 92 -49.52 -11.68 10.00
CA SER A 92 -48.24 -12.35 9.83
C SER A 92 -48.37 -13.76 9.29
N VAL A 93 -47.46 -14.18 8.42
CA VAL A 93 -47.50 -15.55 7.84
C VAL A 93 -47.45 -16.61 8.92
N THR A 94 -46.70 -16.39 10.00
CA THR A 94 -46.62 -17.32 11.14
C THR A 94 -47.94 -17.51 11.83
N SER A 95 -48.65 -16.42 12.19
CA SER A 95 -49.99 -16.50 12.82
C SER A 95 -51.02 -17.14 11.91
N LEU A 96 -50.93 -16.87 10.62
CA LEU A 96 -51.82 -17.45 9.61
C LEU A 96 -51.61 -18.97 9.45
N LEU A 97 -50.39 -19.43 9.42
CA LEU A 97 -50.05 -20.86 9.37
C LEU A 97 -50.47 -21.59 10.63
N ASP A 98 -50.24 -20.99 11.80
CA ASP A 98 -50.76 -21.60 13.06
C ASP A 98 -52.27 -21.78 13.00
N ARG A 99 -53.01 -20.78 12.52
CA ARG A 99 -54.47 -20.84 12.43
C ARG A 99 -54.98 -21.85 11.41
N ILE A 100 -54.32 -21.97 10.25
CA ILE A 100 -54.70 -22.88 9.18
C ILE A 100 -54.38 -24.33 9.53
N LEU A 101 -53.27 -24.57 10.24
CA LEU A 101 -52.75 -25.91 10.55
C LEU A 101 -53.22 -26.41 11.93
N THR A 102 -53.79 -25.56 12.77
CA THR A 102 -54.35 -26.00 14.06
C THR A 102 -55.47 -27.04 13.88
N GLY A 103 -55.33 -28.19 14.49
CA GLY A 103 -56.29 -29.29 14.42
C GLY A 103 -56.15 -30.20 13.19
N THR A 104 -55.21 -29.95 12.29
CA THR A 104 -55.02 -30.78 11.08
C THR A 104 -53.99 -31.90 11.26
N GLY A 105 -53.31 -31.97 12.42
CA GLY A 105 -52.22 -32.92 12.67
C GLY A 105 -50.91 -32.58 11.94
N LEU A 106 -50.85 -31.43 11.28
CA LEU A 106 -49.66 -30.92 10.67
C LEU A 106 -49.02 -29.82 11.52
N THR A 107 -47.70 -29.74 11.51
CA THR A 107 -46.87 -28.71 12.15
C THR A 107 -45.94 -28.10 11.14
N TRP A 108 -45.48 -26.87 11.41
CA TRP A 108 -44.56 -26.15 10.52
C TRP A 108 -43.30 -25.71 11.27
N LYS A 109 -42.20 -25.60 10.54
CA LYS A 109 -40.94 -24.99 10.99
C LYS A 109 -40.42 -24.06 9.92
N ILE A 110 -39.92 -22.91 10.33
CA ILE A 110 -39.25 -21.96 9.46
C ILE A 110 -37.72 -22.11 9.57
N GLN A 111 -37.09 -22.16 8.43
CA GLN A 111 -35.63 -22.24 8.34
C GLN A 111 -35.18 -21.29 7.22
N GLU A 112 -34.70 -20.10 7.59
CA GLU A 112 -34.44 -18.96 6.67
C GLU A 112 -35.73 -18.55 5.92
N ASP A 113 -35.75 -18.62 4.58
CA ASP A 113 -36.94 -18.30 3.75
C ASP A 113 -37.74 -19.53 3.38
N LEU A 114 -37.48 -20.68 4.04
CA LEU A 114 -38.12 -21.94 3.77
C LEU A 114 -39.04 -22.38 4.92
N ILE A 115 -40.30 -22.67 4.63
CA ILE A 115 -41.29 -23.22 5.58
C ILE A 115 -41.53 -24.70 5.26
N LEU A 116 -41.16 -25.56 6.22
CA LEU A 116 -41.40 -27.01 6.14
C LEU A 116 -42.67 -27.35 6.88
N ILE A 117 -43.62 -27.95 6.21
CA ILE A 117 -44.87 -28.47 6.80
C ILE A 117 -44.77 -29.99 6.88
N SER A 118 -44.89 -30.56 8.09
CA SER A 118 -44.78 -31.99 8.34
C SER A 118 -45.83 -32.44 9.38
N GLN A 119 -46.07 -33.74 9.46
CA GLN A 119 -47.02 -34.30 10.41
C GLN A 119 -46.49 -34.12 11.84
N ALA A 120 -47.32 -33.64 12.75
CA ALA A 120 -47.03 -33.55 14.17
C ALA A 120 -46.82 -34.96 14.70
N GLY A 121 -45.58 -35.30 15.13
CA GLY A 121 -45.32 -36.60 15.73
C GLY A 121 -46.04 -36.72 17.08
N PRO A 122 -46.63 -37.86 17.40
CA PRO A 122 -47.35 -38.03 18.66
C PRO A 122 -46.40 -37.99 19.86
N GLU A 123 -46.76 -37.21 20.86
CA GLU A 123 -46.26 -37.39 22.22
C GLU A 123 -46.52 -38.77 22.73
N THR A 124 -45.56 -39.39 23.31
CA THR A 124 -45.39 -40.73 23.80
C THR A 124 -46.55 -41.23 24.69
N THR A 125 -47.31 -42.25 24.26
CA THR A 125 -47.84 -43.27 25.18
C THR A 125 -47.94 -44.63 24.46
N ALA A 126 -47.12 -45.57 24.98
CA ALA A 126 -47.22 -47.03 25.02
C ALA A 126 -47.75 -47.87 23.82
N ILE A 127 -46.77 -48.54 23.20
CA ILE A 127 -46.65 -49.97 22.72
C ILE A 127 -47.88 -50.68 22.03
N PRO A 128 -47.65 -51.23 20.82
CA PRO A 128 -47.43 -52.67 20.76
C PRO A 128 -46.15 -53.07 19.94
N GLN A 129 -45.65 -54.24 20.34
CA GLN A 129 -44.46 -54.95 19.85
C GLN A 129 -44.51 -55.19 18.33
N ALA A 130 -43.44 -54.79 17.65
CA ALA A 130 -42.97 -55.37 16.40
C ALA A 130 -41.48 -55.58 16.52
N GLN A 131 -41.06 -56.81 16.39
CA GLN A 131 -39.70 -57.40 16.24
C GLN A 131 -38.52 -56.48 16.50
N GLU A 132 -37.79 -56.79 17.59
CA GLU A 132 -36.41 -56.26 17.90
C GLU A 132 -35.49 -56.50 16.72
N GLN A 133 -35.25 -55.50 15.91
CA GLN A 133 -34.03 -55.40 15.14
C GLN A 133 -32.97 -54.90 16.12
N GLU A 134 -31.99 -55.76 16.46
CA GLU A 134 -30.81 -55.37 17.24
C GLU A 134 -30.18 -54.11 16.62
N THR A 135 -30.25 -53.00 17.33
CA THR A 135 -29.58 -51.74 16.96
C THR A 135 -28.24 -51.68 17.67
N VAL A 136 -27.22 -51.31 16.94
CA VAL A 136 -25.89 -51.04 17.46
C VAL A 136 -25.77 -49.55 17.73
N LEU A 137 -25.39 -49.20 18.96
CA LEU A 137 -25.11 -47.83 19.37
C LEU A 137 -23.66 -47.53 19.08
N LEU A 138 -23.39 -46.53 18.21
CA LEU A 138 -22.05 -46.00 17.92
C LEU A 138 -21.82 -44.72 18.70
N THR A 139 -20.72 -44.68 19.42
CA THR A 139 -20.27 -43.50 20.19
C THR A 139 -18.78 -43.28 19.93
N GLY A 140 -18.35 -42.01 20.01
CA GLY A 140 -16.96 -41.66 19.84
C GLY A 140 -16.70 -40.18 19.99
N THR A 141 -15.42 -39.82 19.85
CA THR A 141 -14.95 -38.44 19.96
C THR A 141 -14.16 -38.06 18.69
N VAL A 142 -14.36 -36.87 18.18
CA VAL A 142 -13.59 -36.33 17.06
C VAL A 142 -12.80 -35.12 17.53
N THR A 143 -11.49 -35.15 17.29
CA THR A 143 -10.55 -34.09 17.67
C THR A 143 -9.68 -33.69 16.47
N ASP A 144 -9.01 -32.54 16.60
CA ASP A 144 -7.91 -32.15 15.70
C ASP A 144 -6.58 -32.76 16.16
N ILE A 145 -5.47 -32.43 15.45
CA ILE A 145 -4.11 -32.89 15.77
C ILE A 145 -3.59 -32.36 17.13
N GLN A 146 -4.14 -31.25 17.63
CA GLN A 146 -3.83 -30.68 18.94
C GLN A 146 -4.68 -31.30 20.06
N LYS A 147 -5.52 -32.32 19.72
CA LYS A 147 -6.50 -32.95 20.63
C LYS A 147 -7.60 -32.01 21.10
N MET A 148 -7.86 -30.92 20.38
CA MET A 148 -9.01 -30.06 20.64
C MET A 148 -10.28 -30.70 20.08
N PRO A 149 -11.41 -30.74 20.82
CA PRO A 149 -12.65 -31.31 20.34
C PRO A 149 -13.23 -30.52 19.17
N LEU A 150 -13.71 -31.23 18.14
CA LEU A 150 -14.29 -30.61 16.93
C LEU A 150 -15.82 -30.75 16.97
N PRO A 151 -16.57 -29.65 17.28
CA PRO A 151 -18.03 -29.66 17.25
C PRO A 151 -18.56 -29.51 15.80
N GLY A 152 -19.69 -30.16 15.51
CA GLY A 152 -20.35 -30.04 14.21
C GLY A 152 -19.77 -30.92 13.09
N VAL A 153 -18.87 -31.86 13.40
CA VAL A 153 -18.38 -32.85 12.43
C VAL A 153 -19.53 -33.75 12.01
N THR A 154 -19.78 -33.86 10.71
CA THR A 154 -20.77 -34.82 10.18
C THR A 154 -20.19 -36.23 10.21
N VAL A 155 -20.88 -37.14 10.89
CA VAL A 155 -20.51 -38.56 11.01
C VAL A 155 -21.62 -39.39 10.32
N LYS A 156 -21.32 -40.06 9.21
CA LYS A 156 -22.29 -40.87 8.48
C LYS A 156 -21.75 -42.25 8.18
N ILE A 157 -22.63 -43.24 8.02
CA ILE A 157 -22.26 -44.54 7.48
C ILE A 157 -22.22 -44.45 5.95
N SER A 158 -21.03 -44.70 5.38
CA SER A 158 -20.80 -44.61 3.94
C SER A 158 -21.83 -45.39 3.15
N GLY A 159 -22.47 -44.75 2.15
CA GLY A 159 -23.51 -45.37 1.32
C GLY A 159 -24.89 -45.50 1.94
N THR A 160 -25.12 -44.82 3.08
CA THR A 160 -26.44 -44.79 3.76
C THR A 160 -26.84 -43.38 4.17
N SER A 161 -28.10 -43.19 4.57
CA SER A 161 -28.58 -41.95 5.17
C SER A 161 -28.43 -41.90 6.71
N PHE A 162 -27.83 -42.91 7.34
CA PHE A 162 -27.60 -42.94 8.79
C PHE A 162 -26.40 -42.13 9.16
N GLY A 163 -26.54 -41.12 10.03
CA GLY A 163 -25.49 -40.28 10.51
C GLY A 163 -25.95 -39.33 11.61
N THR A 164 -24.97 -38.60 12.15
CA THR A 164 -25.17 -37.59 13.20
C THR A 164 -24.13 -36.51 13.05
N SER A 165 -24.14 -35.51 13.93
CA SER A 165 -23.05 -34.53 14.07
C SER A 165 -22.48 -34.56 15.49
N THR A 166 -21.22 -34.15 15.64
CA THR A 166 -20.58 -34.03 16.96
C THR A 166 -21.14 -32.85 17.76
N ASP A 167 -21.22 -33.05 19.09
CA ASP A 167 -21.63 -32.02 20.04
C ASP A 167 -20.49 -30.98 20.32
N ALA A 168 -20.75 -30.05 21.25
CA ALA A 168 -19.78 -29.02 21.63
C ALA A 168 -18.45 -29.57 22.23
N ASN A 169 -18.43 -30.83 22.67
CA ASN A 169 -17.27 -31.54 23.18
C ASN A 169 -16.67 -32.51 22.16
N GLY A 170 -17.05 -32.38 20.87
CA GLY A 170 -16.57 -33.28 19.81
C GLY A 170 -17.12 -34.69 19.88
N LYS A 171 -18.13 -35.00 20.72
CA LYS A 171 -18.66 -36.33 20.88
C LYS A 171 -19.85 -36.58 19.95
N PHE A 172 -19.91 -37.78 19.40
CA PHE A 172 -21.07 -38.21 18.59
C PHE A 172 -21.70 -39.48 19.18
N ARG A 173 -23.03 -39.61 18.90
CA ARG A 173 -23.77 -40.77 19.33
C ARG A 173 -24.95 -40.97 18.37
N PHE A 174 -25.08 -42.18 17.75
CA PHE A 174 -26.24 -42.53 17.01
C PHE A 174 -26.41 -44.08 16.91
N SER A 175 -27.61 -44.54 16.67
CA SER A 175 -27.96 -45.96 16.57
C SER A 175 -28.27 -46.34 15.12
N TYR A 176 -27.84 -47.53 14.71
CA TYR A 176 -28.15 -48.08 13.40
C TYR A 176 -28.55 -49.56 13.49
N PRO A 177 -29.36 -50.08 12.52
CA PRO A 177 -29.76 -51.50 12.49
C PRO A 177 -28.60 -52.43 12.14
N LYS A 178 -28.42 -53.54 12.88
CA LYS A 178 -27.27 -54.48 12.75
C LYS A 178 -27.37 -55.35 11.46
N ASN A 179 -27.60 -54.78 10.30
CA ASN A 179 -27.81 -55.50 9.05
C ASN A 179 -26.60 -55.68 8.15
N LYS A 180 -25.39 -55.19 8.54
CA LYS A 180 -24.16 -55.26 7.75
C LYS A 180 -22.97 -55.71 8.57
N ALA A 181 -22.21 -56.66 8.05
CA ALA A 181 -21.01 -57.23 8.73
C ALA A 181 -19.76 -56.30 8.79
N GLN A 182 -19.72 -55.26 7.96
CA GLN A 182 -18.63 -54.26 7.98
C GLN A 182 -19.23 -52.89 7.66
N ILE A 183 -19.00 -51.90 8.51
CA ILE A 183 -19.45 -50.55 8.33
C ILE A 183 -18.22 -49.65 8.23
N VAL A 184 -18.27 -48.73 7.25
CA VAL A 184 -17.30 -47.65 7.11
C VAL A 184 -18.00 -46.36 7.55
N LEU A 185 -17.47 -45.72 8.59
CA LEU A 185 -17.88 -44.41 9.05
C LEU A 185 -17.09 -43.34 8.32
N GLU A 186 -17.75 -42.36 7.78
CA GLU A 186 -17.20 -41.22 7.08
C GLU A 186 -17.39 -39.98 7.95
N PHE A 187 -16.28 -39.33 8.28
CA PHE A 187 -16.20 -38.11 9.09
C PHE A 187 -15.86 -36.96 8.17
N SER A 188 -16.71 -35.94 8.11
CA SER A 188 -16.49 -34.77 7.29
C SER A 188 -16.75 -33.48 8.07
N PHE A 189 -15.88 -32.50 7.94
CA PHE A 189 -15.99 -31.19 8.56
C PHE A 189 -15.41 -30.13 7.61
N VAL A 190 -15.96 -28.92 7.62
CA VAL A 190 -15.50 -27.82 6.75
C VAL A 190 -14.05 -27.48 7.11
N GLY A 191 -13.15 -27.59 6.12
CA GLY A 191 -11.71 -27.32 6.31
C GLY A 191 -10.89 -28.50 6.84
N MET A 192 -11.49 -29.71 6.96
CA MET A 192 -10.79 -30.92 7.38
C MET A 192 -10.89 -32.02 6.32
N GLN A 193 -9.86 -32.87 6.23
CA GLN A 193 -9.86 -34.03 5.34
C GLN A 193 -10.93 -35.02 5.74
N THR A 194 -11.77 -35.40 4.80
CA THR A 194 -12.77 -36.44 5.03
C THR A 194 -12.07 -37.77 5.33
N THR A 195 -12.26 -38.28 6.54
CA THR A 195 -11.60 -39.49 7.01
C THR A 195 -12.61 -40.63 7.10
N SER A 196 -12.25 -41.80 6.58
CA SER A 196 -13.07 -43.00 6.64
C SER A 196 -12.49 -44.02 7.61
N VAL A 197 -13.28 -44.45 8.58
CA VAL A 197 -12.86 -45.42 9.58
C VAL A 197 -13.73 -46.69 9.49
N LYS A 198 -13.11 -47.86 9.37
CA LYS A 198 -13.82 -49.14 9.38
C LYS A 198 -14.21 -49.48 10.83
N TYR A 199 -15.50 -49.70 11.05
CA TYR A 199 -15.99 -50.12 12.36
C TYR A 199 -15.84 -51.66 12.47
N ALA A 200 -15.09 -52.08 13.48
CA ALA A 200 -14.83 -53.49 13.80
C ALA A 200 -15.42 -53.94 15.15
N GLY A 201 -16.40 -53.17 15.70
CA GLY A 201 -17.05 -53.55 16.96
C GLY A 201 -16.46 -52.86 18.20
N GLN A 202 -15.70 -51.77 18.05
CA GLN A 202 -15.11 -51.01 19.16
C GLN A 202 -16.24 -50.30 19.97
N LYS A 203 -16.05 -50.18 21.31
CA LYS A 203 -17.03 -49.50 22.18
C LYS A 203 -17.06 -47.99 21.97
N GLU A 204 -15.91 -47.38 21.70
CA GLU A 204 -15.76 -45.96 21.37
C GLU A 204 -14.84 -45.82 20.16
N ILE A 205 -15.11 -44.81 19.34
CA ILE A 205 -14.36 -44.54 18.10
C ILE A 205 -13.78 -43.13 18.20
N ASP A 206 -12.48 -43.04 18.50
CA ASP A 206 -11.76 -41.78 18.53
C ASP A 206 -11.14 -41.51 17.17
N VAL A 207 -11.45 -40.34 16.60
CA VAL A 207 -11.00 -39.97 15.26
C VAL A 207 -10.30 -38.63 15.35
N ILE A 208 -9.10 -38.57 14.80
CA ILE A 208 -8.38 -37.31 14.58
C ILE A 208 -8.61 -36.90 13.14
N LEU A 209 -9.22 -35.73 12.94
CA LEU A 209 -9.29 -35.10 11.65
C LEU A 209 -8.07 -34.21 11.45
N TYR A 210 -7.48 -34.34 10.29
CA TYR A 210 -6.41 -33.46 9.83
C TYR A 210 -7.05 -32.31 9.06
N GLU A 211 -6.49 -31.12 9.22
CA GLU A 211 -6.88 -30.01 8.36
C GLU A 211 -6.77 -30.49 6.91
N ASP A 212 -7.80 -30.20 6.12
CA ASP A 212 -7.72 -30.42 4.69
C ASP A 212 -6.68 -29.45 4.16
N GLN A 213 -5.44 -29.79 4.32
CA GLN A 213 -4.37 -29.40 3.47
C GLN A 213 -4.57 -30.10 2.11
N LYS A 214 -5.71 -29.86 1.46
CA LYS A 214 -5.55 -29.49 0.07
C LYS A 214 -4.61 -28.29 0.18
N GLU A 215 -3.33 -28.50 -0.07
CA GLU A 215 -2.48 -27.50 -0.66
C GLU A 215 -3.38 -26.87 -1.69
N LEU A 216 -3.93 -25.70 -1.37
CA LEU A 216 -4.49 -24.79 -2.34
C LEU A 216 -3.35 -24.69 -3.32
N ASP A 217 -3.51 -25.33 -4.48
CA ASP A 217 -2.49 -25.38 -5.53
C ASP A 217 -1.91 -24.00 -5.56
N GLU A 218 -0.65 -23.87 -5.10
CA GLU A 218 -0.06 -22.58 -4.78
C GLU A 218 -0.08 -21.80 -6.09
N VAL A 219 -1.11 -20.99 -6.26
CA VAL A 219 -1.28 -20.22 -7.48
C VAL A 219 -0.37 -19.01 -7.40
N VAL A 220 0.27 -18.66 -8.48
CA VAL A 220 1.09 -17.45 -8.61
C VAL A 220 0.29 -16.41 -9.38
N VAL A 221 0.23 -15.19 -8.86
CA VAL A 221 -0.45 -14.07 -9.52
C VAL A 221 0.56 -13.21 -10.23
N THR A 222 0.53 -13.22 -11.56
CA THR A 222 1.38 -12.35 -12.37
C THR A 222 0.77 -10.97 -12.61
N GLY A 223 -0.40 -10.67 -12.02
CA GLY A 223 -1.15 -9.43 -12.27
C GLY A 223 -2.02 -9.46 -13.53
N TYR A 224 -1.64 -10.22 -14.55
CA TYR A 224 -2.44 -10.48 -15.76
C TYR A 224 -3.10 -11.86 -15.72
N GLN A 225 -2.45 -12.83 -15.08
CA GLN A 225 -2.89 -14.22 -14.98
C GLN A 225 -2.73 -14.74 -13.57
N VAL A 226 -3.53 -15.74 -13.25
CA VAL A 226 -3.33 -16.63 -12.10
C VAL A 226 -2.82 -17.94 -12.66
N LEU A 227 -1.58 -18.28 -12.36
CA LEU A 227 -0.92 -19.49 -12.84
C LEU A 227 -0.81 -20.51 -11.71
N ASP A 228 -0.94 -21.77 -12.05
CA ASP A 228 -0.62 -22.88 -11.16
C ASP A 228 0.91 -22.96 -11.00
N LYS A 229 1.41 -23.03 -9.78
CA LYS A 229 2.84 -23.14 -9.47
C LYS A 229 3.47 -24.35 -10.17
N ARG A 230 2.71 -25.43 -10.41
CA ARG A 230 3.17 -26.64 -11.09
C ARG A 230 3.47 -26.42 -12.57
N THR A 231 2.77 -25.47 -13.21
CA THR A 231 2.95 -25.14 -14.63
C THR A 231 3.79 -23.90 -14.84
N GLN A 232 4.32 -23.32 -13.78
CA GLN A 232 5.11 -22.10 -13.84
C GLN A 232 6.50 -22.36 -14.42
N THR A 233 6.81 -21.72 -15.54
CA THR A 233 8.10 -21.79 -16.23
C THR A 233 9.06 -20.66 -15.87
N SER A 234 8.54 -19.58 -15.26
CA SER A 234 9.27 -18.34 -14.96
C SER A 234 9.75 -18.27 -13.51
N ALA A 235 10.78 -17.45 -13.25
CA ALA A 235 11.31 -17.22 -11.91
C ALA A 235 10.46 -16.19 -11.16
N ILE A 236 9.53 -16.69 -10.34
CA ILE A 236 8.67 -15.87 -9.48
C ILE A 236 8.83 -16.34 -8.03
N THR A 237 9.05 -15.40 -7.13
CA THR A 237 9.05 -15.68 -5.69
C THR A 237 7.79 -15.15 -5.08
N THR A 238 7.02 -16.01 -4.44
CA THR A 238 5.78 -15.67 -3.73
C THR A 238 6.04 -15.68 -2.24
N VAL A 239 5.56 -14.63 -1.55
CA VAL A 239 5.62 -14.51 -0.10
C VAL A 239 4.24 -14.13 0.41
N LYS A 240 3.73 -14.84 1.41
CA LYS A 240 2.50 -14.45 2.09
C LYS A 240 2.78 -13.29 3.03
N ALA A 241 1.89 -12.31 3.06
CA ALA A 241 2.08 -11.12 3.90
C ALA A 241 2.17 -11.48 5.39
N GLU A 242 1.40 -12.47 5.85
CA GLU A 242 1.44 -12.95 7.23
C GLU A 242 2.81 -13.49 7.67
N ASP A 243 3.58 -14.09 6.75
CA ASP A 243 4.89 -14.68 7.04
C ASP A 243 6.00 -13.63 7.15
N ILE A 244 5.80 -12.44 6.54
CA ILE A 244 6.79 -11.37 6.51
C ILE A 244 6.39 -10.16 7.34
N MET A 245 5.18 -10.13 7.86
CA MET A 245 4.69 -9.01 8.66
C MET A 245 5.45 -8.91 9.97
N ILE A 246 6.15 -7.80 10.17
CA ILE A 246 6.93 -7.52 11.37
C ILE A 246 6.17 -6.46 12.17
N PRO A 247 5.79 -6.71 13.44
CA PRO A 247 5.17 -5.69 14.28
C PRO A 247 6.01 -4.41 14.36
N GLY A 248 5.36 -3.26 14.17
CA GLY A 248 6.02 -1.95 14.21
C GLY A 248 6.71 -1.52 12.90
N VAL A 249 6.71 -2.35 11.86
CA VAL A 249 7.08 -1.96 10.50
C VAL A 249 5.81 -1.53 9.76
N THR A 250 5.85 -0.31 9.22
CA THR A 250 4.69 0.34 8.59
C THR A 250 4.77 0.43 7.07
N SER A 251 5.88 -0.03 6.50
CA SER A 251 6.21 0.02 5.08
C SER A 251 6.34 -1.39 4.49
N ILE A 252 5.71 -1.62 3.34
CA ILE A 252 5.69 -2.91 2.64
C ILE A 252 7.08 -3.30 2.14
N ASP A 253 7.78 -2.33 1.60
CA ASP A 253 9.13 -2.48 1.05
C ASP A 253 10.12 -2.91 2.11
N GLN A 254 10.04 -2.37 3.35
CA GLN A 254 10.87 -2.80 4.48
C GLN A 254 10.58 -4.26 4.90
N MET A 255 9.35 -4.73 4.74
CA MET A 255 9.00 -6.13 5.05
C MET A 255 9.63 -7.13 4.08
N LEU A 256 10.04 -6.70 2.89
CA LEU A 256 10.67 -7.53 1.87
C LEU A 256 12.17 -7.73 2.10
N GLU A 257 12.79 -6.96 3.02
CA GLU A 257 14.22 -7.05 3.30
C GLU A 257 14.62 -8.45 3.75
N GLY A 258 15.61 -9.04 3.05
CA GLY A 258 16.12 -10.39 3.34
C GLY A 258 15.13 -11.53 3.08
N ARG A 259 13.92 -11.27 2.56
CA ARG A 259 12.89 -12.28 2.31
C ARG A 259 12.83 -12.75 0.86
N ILE A 260 13.31 -11.94 -0.06
CA ILE A 260 13.28 -12.23 -1.49
C ILE A 260 14.70 -12.51 -1.98
N PRO A 261 15.00 -13.73 -2.43
CA PRO A 261 16.28 -14.04 -3.07
C PRO A 261 16.50 -13.15 -4.31
N GLU A 262 17.74 -12.73 -4.55
CA GLU A 262 18.14 -11.90 -5.70
C GLU A 262 17.57 -10.46 -5.66
N MET A 263 17.02 -10.02 -4.54
CA MET A 263 16.58 -8.64 -4.33
C MET A 263 17.56 -7.92 -3.39
N THR A 264 18.06 -6.78 -3.82
CA THR A 264 18.88 -5.90 -2.99
C THR A 264 17.99 -4.82 -2.39
N PHE A 265 18.11 -4.68 -1.08
CA PHE A 265 17.45 -3.66 -0.28
C PHE A 265 18.49 -2.62 0.15
N MET A 266 18.22 -1.36 -0.11
CA MET A 266 19.11 -0.25 0.25
C MET A 266 18.29 0.83 0.94
N LEU A 267 18.52 1.00 2.24
CA LEU A 267 17.99 2.11 3.01
C LEU A 267 19.03 3.22 3.06
N ASN A 268 18.73 4.37 2.49
CA ASN A 268 19.66 5.50 2.42
C ASN A 268 19.70 6.30 3.73
N SER A 269 18.65 6.20 4.53
CA SER A 269 18.50 6.94 5.78
C SER A 269 17.71 6.13 6.80
N GLY A 270 18.02 6.26 8.07
CA GLY A 270 17.24 5.74 9.19
C GLY A 270 16.08 6.65 9.61
N GLU A 271 15.83 7.72 8.87
CA GLU A 271 14.77 8.67 9.15
C GLU A 271 13.39 8.06 8.94
N VAL A 272 12.43 8.48 9.76
CA VAL A 272 11.06 7.98 9.68
C VAL A 272 10.42 8.35 8.34
N GLY A 273 9.81 7.34 7.69
CA GLY A 273 9.19 7.52 6.39
C GLY A 273 10.16 7.53 5.21
N ALA A 274 11.46 7.27 5.47
CA ALA A 274 12.43 7.04 4.40
C ALA A 274 12.04 5.81 3.59
N THR A 275 12.05 5.94 2.27
CA THR A 275 11.69 4.87 1.34
C THR A 275 12.95 4.12 0.90
N PRO A 276 13.04 2.81 1.15
CA PRO A 276 14.17 2.03 0.68
C PRO A 276 14.15 1.89 -0.84
N ARG A 277 15.33 1.75 -1.43
CA ARG A 277 15.49 1.42 -2.84
C ARG A 277 15.59 -0.08 -3.01
N LEU A 278 14.74 -0.61 -3.86
CA LEU A 278 14.71 -2.02 -4.20
C LEU A 278 15.33 -2.25 -5.58
N ARG A 279 16.12 -3.31 -5.70
CA ARG A 279 16.65 -3.75 -7.00
C ARG A 279 16.50 -5.25 -7.11
N VAL A 280 15.98 -5.71 -8.23
CA VAL A 280 15.83 -7.13 -8.55
C VAL A 280 16.87 -7.52 -9.59
N ARG A 281 17.74 -8.48 -9.26
CA ARG A 281 18.81 -8.99 -10.17
C ARG A 281 19.79 -7.90 -10.67
N GLY A 282 20.01 -6.84 -9.90
CA GLY A 282 20.94 -5.76 -10.24
C GLY A 282 20.31 -4.65 -11.08
N THR A 283 21.14 -3.91 -11.79
CA THR A 283 20.76 -2.71 -12.53
C THR A 283 20.68 -3.00 -14.03
N SER A 284 19.52 -2.79 -14.66
CA SER A 284 19.30 -3.02 -16.09
C SER A 284 19.56 -1.79 -16.94
N THR A 285 19.61 -0.60 -16.36
CA THR A 285 19.80 0.68 -17.06
C THR A 285 20.71 1.62 -16.31
N LEU A 286 21.44 2.47 -17.04
CA LEU A 286 22.26 3.54 -16.47
C LEU A 286 21.50 4.87 -16.38
N LEU A 287 20.58 5.13 -17.30
CA LEU A 287 19.92 6.42 -17.50
C LEU A 287 18.45 6.46 -17.06
N GLY A 288 17.81 5.33 -16.85
CA GLY A 288 16.37 5.28 -16.49
C GLY A 288 16.12 4.94 -15.03
N ASN A 289 14.83 4.85 -14.66
CA ASN A 289 14.42 4.34 -13.37
C ASN A 289 14.96 2.92 -13.16
N ARG A 290 15.54 2.66 -12.00
CA ARG A 290 16.21 1.40 -11.64
C ARG A 290 15.39 0.56 -10.67
N GLU A 291 14.24 1.05 -10.24
CA GLU A 291 13.35 0.37 -9.30
C GLU A 291 12.41 -0.60 -10.00
N PRO A 292 11.98 -1.68 -9.34
CA PRO A 292 11.00 -2.60 -9.87
C PRO A 292 9.64 -1.93 -10.01
N LEU A 293 8.86 -2.37 -10.99
CA LEU A 293 7.51 -1.88 -11.22
C LEU A 293 6.55 -2.42 -10.15
N TRP A 294 5.81 -1.56 -9.50
CA TRP A 294 4.77 -1.95 -8.54
C TRP A 294 3.42 -2.18 -9.23
N VAL A 295 2.78 -3.27 -8.87
CA VAL A 295 1.46 -3.66 -9.38
C VAL A 295 0.55 -4.00 -8.22
N LEU A 296 -0.60 -3.35 -8.11
CA LEU A 296 -1.58 -3.58 -7.04
C LEU A 296 -2.86 -4.21 -7.63
N ASP A 297 -3.15 -5.45 -7.26
CA ASP A 297 -4.30 -6.23 -7.78
C ASP A 297 -4.43 -6.21 -9.32
N GLY A 298 -3.29 -6.25 -10.01
CA GLY A 298 -3.22 -6.26 -11.48
C GLY A 298 -3.17 -4.90 -12.15
N ILE A 299 -3.23 -3.79 -11.42
CA ILE A 299 -3.08 -2.44 -11.94
C ILE A 299 -1.67 -1.92 -11.66
N VAL A 300 -1.01 -1.43 -12.69
CA VAL A 300 0.32 -0.81 -12.56
C VAL A 300 0.17 0.50 -11.79
N MET A 301 0.94 0.60 -10.72
CA MET A 301 1.01 1.80 -9.90
C MET A 301 1.97 2.82 -10.53
N THR A 302 1.66 4.08 -10.36
CA THR A 302 2.54 5.20 -10.74
C THR A 302 3.05 5.89 -9.49
N ASP A 303 4.30 6.30 -9.51
CA ASP A 303 4.86 7.07 -8.41
C ASP A 303 4.10 8.39 -8.23
N PRO A 304 3.87 8.83 -6.99
CA PRO A 304 3.06 10.01 -6.72
C PRO A 304 3.70 11.31 -7.21
N VAL A 305 5.00 11.30 -7.44
CA VAL A 305 5.78 12.45 -7.91
C VAL A 305 6.63 12.03 -9.10
N ASP A 306 6.55 12.80 -10.17
CA ASP A 306 7.48 12.70 -11.30
C ASP A 306 8.83 13.29 -10.85
N VAL A 307 9.83 12.44 -10.68
CA VAL A 307 11.13 12.82 -10.14
C VAL A 307 12.02 13.26 -11.29
N ASP A 308 12.46 14.53 -11.25
CA ASP A 308 13.44 15.02 -12.20
C ASP A 308 14.77 14.25 -12.02
N PRO A 309 15.51 13.93 -13.10
CA PRO A 309 16.85 13.34 -13.00
C PRO A 309 17.81 14.06 -12.08
N ASP A 310 17.71 15.37 -11.96
CA ASP A 310 18.54 16.18 -11.06
C ASP A 310 18.16 15.96 -9.58
N ASP A 311 16.89 15.74 -9.30
CA ASP A 311 16.38 15.42 -7.95
C ASP A 311 16.81 14.01 -7.50
N LEU A 312 17.08 13.08 -8.44
CA LEU A 312 17.59 11.74 -8.14
C LEU A 312 18.98 11.72 -7.48
N ASN A 313 19.71 12.81 -7.60
CA ASN A 313 21.02 12.96 -6.97
C ASN A 313 20.95 13.59 -5.58
N ASN A 314 19.76 14.03 -5.14
CA ASN A 314 19.53 14.56 -3.80
C ASN A 314 18.95 13.47 -2.89
N PRO A 315 19.75 12.91 -1.93
CA PRO A 315 19.28 11.86 -1.03
C PRO A 315 18.09 12.30 -0.17
N ASP A 316 18.08 13.55 0.27
CA ASP A 316 17.04 14.09 1.15
C ASP A 316 15.69 14.17 0.43
N TYR A 317 15.69 14.56 -0.81
CA TYR A 317 14.51 14.62 -1.65
C TYR A 317 13.90 13.23 -1.86
N LEU A 318 14.73 12.22 -2.11
CA LEU A 318 14.30 10.85 -2.31
C LEU A 318 13.72 10.19 -1.04
N ASN A 319 14.20 10.59 0.13
CA ASN A 319 13.70 10.08 1.41
C ASN A 319 12.29 10.61 1.73
N ILE A 320 11.95 11.80 1.27
CA ILE A 320 10.65 12.44 1.51
C ILE A 320 9.57 11.90 0.57
N ILE A 321 9.91 11.63 -0.69
CA ILE A 321 8.99 11.12 -1.71
C ILE A 321 8.79 9.63 -1.47
N GLY A 322 7.59 9.21 -1.10
CA GLY A 322 7.25 7.79 -1.03
C GLY A 322 7.18 7.17 -2.42
N ASN A 323 7.42 5.87 -2.52
CA ASN A 323 7.15 5.10 -3.74
C ASN A 323 5.65 4.87 -3.95
N ALA A 324 5.27 4.31 -5.10
CA ALA A 324 3.88 4.05 -5.48
C ALA A 324 3.08 3.22 -4.46
N ILE A 325 3.74 2.37 -3.67
CA ILE A 325 3.09 1.48 -2.70
C ILE A 325 2.97 2.10 -1.30
N ALA A 326 3.60 3.23 -1.03
CA ALA A 326 3.64 3.84 0.32
C ALA A 326 2.25 4.19 0.89
N GLY A 327 1.25 4.38 0.02
CA GLY A 327 -0.13 4.66 0.41
C GLY A 327 -0.97 3.45 0.82
N ILE A 328 -0.45 2.22 0.76
CA ILE A 328 -1.19 1.00 1.05
C ILE A 328 -0.93 0.53 2.49
N ASN A 329 -1.99 0.10 3.17
CA ASN A 329 -1.85 -0.50 4.49
C ASN A 329 -1.32 -1.94 4.36
N PRO A 330 -0.18 -2.27 4.98
CA PRO A 330 0.37 -3.63 4.95
C PRO A 330 -0.59 -4.70 5.47
N GLN A 331 -1.46 -4.36 6.43
CA GLN A 331 -2.47 -5.28 6.98
C GLN A 331 -3.54 -5.71 5.95
N ASP A 332 -3.70 -4.96 4.86
CA ASP A 332 -4.64 -5.29 3.79
C ASP A 332 -4.04 -6.23 2.74
N ILE A 333 -2.76 -6.57 2.83
CA ILE A 333 -2.07 -7.43 1.87
C ILE A 333 -2.32 -8.90 2.21
N GLU A 334 -2.58 -9.70 1.19
CA GLU A 334 -2.68 -11.16 1.26
C GLU A 334 -1.33 -11.80 0.92
N ARG A 335 -0.71 -11.36 -0.20
CA ARG A 335 0.57 -11.90 -0.67
C ARG A 335 1.29 -10.94 -1.62
N ILE A 336 2.57 -11.19 -1.79
CA ILE A 336 3.44 -10.46 -2.71
C ILE A 336 4.15 -11.47 -3.61
N ASP A 337 4.05 -11.26 -4.93
CA ASP A 337 4.72 -12.06 -5.95
C ASP A 337 5.78 -11.20 -6.65
N VAL A 338 7.04 -11.62 -6.62
CA VAL A 338 8.16 -10.89 -7.25
C VAL A 338 8.57 -11.60 -8.53
N LEU A 339 8.35 -10.94 -9.64
CA LEU A 339 8.65 -11.40 -10.99
C LEU A 339 10.06 -10.96 -11.38
N LYS A 340 10.96 -11.90 -11.60
CA LYS A 340 12.39 -11.60 -11.67
C LYS A 340 13.00 -11.75 -13.07
N ASP A 341 12.46 -12.61 -13.92
CA ASP A 341 13.00 -12.91 -15.25
C ASP A 341 12.17 -12.32 -16.41
N ALA A 342 12.73 -12.33 -17.60
CA ALA A 342 12.05 -11.81 -18.79
C ALA A 342 10.76 -12.57 -19.11
N SER A 343 10.65 -13.86 -18.76
CA SER A 343 9.45 -14.65 -18.97
C SER A 343 8.30 -14.20 -18.07
N ALA A 344 8.61 -13.84 -16.83
CA ALA A 344 7.63 -13.33 -15.88
C ALA A 344 7.21 -11.88 -16.20
N THR A 345 8.13 -11.04 -16.68
CA THR A 345 7.94 -9.60 -16.84
C THR A 345 7.54 -9.17 -18.25
N ALA A 346 7.65 -10.04 -19.28
CA ALA A 346 7.34 -9.70 -20.67
C ALA A 346 5.95 -9.10 -20.87
N LEU A 347 4.95 -9.56 -20.12
CA LEU A 347 3.57 -9.04 -20.18
C LEU A 347 3.43 -7.57 -19.71
N TYR A 348 4.43 -7.05 -18.99
CA TYR A 348 4.49 -5.65 -18.54
C TYR A 348 5.24 -4.73 -19.50
N GLY A 349 5.88 -5.32 -20.54
CA GLY A 349 6.52 -4.59 -21.62
C GLY A 349 7.75 -3.79 -21.19
N THR A 350 7.92 -2.62 -21.81
CA THR A 350 9.11 -1.77 -21.63
C THR A 350 9.25 -1.13 -20.25
N ARG A 351 8.25 -1.23 -19.40
CA ARG A 351 8.27 -0.69 -18.02
C ARG A 351 8.85 -1.65 -16.99
N ALA A 352 9.05 -2.92 -17.34
CA ALA A 352 9.34 -3.99 -16.39
C ALA A 352 10.78 -4.52 -16.47
N ALA A 353 11.69 -3.77 -17.06
CA ALA A 353 13.09 -4.21 -17.24
C ALA A 353 13.84 -4.46 -15.91
N ASN A 354 13.38 -3.84 -14.81
CA ASN A 354 13.98 -3.97 -13.47
C ASN A 354 13.23 -4.97 -12.56
N GLY A 355 12.35 -5.81 -13.14
CA GLY A 355 11.48 -6.70 -12.39
C GLY A 355 10.13 -6.06 -12.05
N VAL A 356 9.22 -6.89 -11.52
CA VAL A 356 7.87 -6.46 -11.14
C VAL A 356 7.51 -7.03 -9.77
N ILE A 357 6.96 -6.21 -8.90
CA ILE A 357 6.43 -6.61 -7.60
C ILE A 357 4.92 -6.51 -7.65
N VAL A 358 4.25 -7.66 -7.62
CA VAL A 358 2.79 -7.76 -7.66
C VAL A 358 2.26 -7.94 -6.23
N VAL A 359 1.50 -6.97 -5.78
CA VAL A 359 0.84 -6.98 -4.48
C VAL A 359 -0.61 -7.38 -4.66
N THR A 360 -1.03 -8.45 -4.00
CA THR A 360 -2.42 -8.90 -3.95
C THR A 360 -3.00 -8.58 -2.59
N THR A 361 -4.11 -7.86 -2.55
CA THR A 361 -4.75 -7.48 -1.29
C THR A 361 -5.88 -8.42 -0.93
N LYS A 362 -6.21 -8.51 0.36
CA LYS A 362 -7.25 -9.36 0.95
C LYS A 362 -8.60 -9.16 0.27
N LYS A 363 -9.39 -10.22 0.19
CA LYS A 363 -10.72 -10.26 -0.43
C LYS A 363 -11.78 -10.67 0.58
N GLY A 364 -13.04 -10.40 0.25
CA GLY A 364 -14.18 -10.92 1.00
C GLY A 364 -14.25 -12.44 0.93
N ARG A 365 -14.66 -13.09 2.03
CA ARG A 365 -14.85 -14.54 2.13
C ARG A 365 -16.32 -14.85 2.32
N ILE A 366 -16.76 -16.00 1.85
CA ILE A 366 -18.12 -16.50 2.11
C ILE A 366 -18.23 -16.82 3.60
N GLY A 367 -19.26 -16.30 4.26
CA GLY A 367 -19.50 -16.53 5.67
C GLY A 367 -20.06 -15.30 6.38
N LYS A 368 -20.29 -15.45 7.68
CA LYS A 368 -20.75 -14.34 8.52
C LYS A 368 -19.71 -13.22 8.55
N PRO A 369 -20.15 -11.95 8.72
CA PRO A 369 -19.22 -10.84 8.86
C PRO A 369 -18.24 -11.07 10.01
N VAL A 370 -16.95 -10.94 9.72
CA VAL A 370 -15.87 -10.98 10.71
C VAL A 370 -15.27 -9.59 10.81
N LEU A 371 -15.35 -9.00 12.00
CA LEU A 371 -14.74 -7.74 12.34
C LEU A 371 -13.41 -8.02 13.03
N SER A 372 -12.33 -7.44 12.53
CA SER A 372 -11.00 -7.58 13.12
C SER A 372 -10.41 -6.20 13.42
N TYR A 373 -9.85 -6.06 14.58
CA TYR A 373 -9.08 -4.88 14.98
C TYR A 373 -7.65 -5.28 15.31
N SER A 374 -6.70 -4.61 14.70
CA SER A 374 -5.26 -4.79 14.95
C SER A 374 -4.68 -3.49 15.47
N HIS A 375 -3.92 -3.59 16.54
CA HIS A 375 -3.16 -2.48 17.11
C HIS A 375 -1.69 -2.90 17.26
N SER A 376 -0.78 -2.02 16.85
CA SER A 376 0.65 -2.18 17.06
C SER A 376 1.24 -0.93 17.69
N SER A 377 2.12 -1.11 18.66
CA SER A 377 2.88 -0.04 19.31
C SER A 377 4.36 -0.32 19.19
N LYS A 378 5.15 0.72 18.89
CA LYS A 378 6.59 0.66 18.80
C LYS A 378 7.20 1.77 19.67
N ILE A 379 8.17 1.43 20.49
CA ILE A 379 8.98 2.37 21.24
C ILE A 379 10.40 2.29 20.69
N THR A 380 10.90 3.38 20.15
CA THR A 380 12.28 3.51 19.69
C THR A 380 13.02 4.40 20.67
N ARG A 381 14.00 3.84 21.35
CA ARG A 381 14.81 4.60 22.29
C ARG A 381 15.78 5.50 21.53
N ARG A 382 15.94 6.73 21.98
CA ARG A 382 16.95 7.65 21.46
C ARG A 382 18.37 7.11 21.73
N PRO A 383 19.34 7.49 20.92
CA PRO A 383 20.74 7.25 21.22
C PRO A 383 21.13 7.88 22.57
N ARG A 384 21.80 7.11 23.42
CA ARG A 384 22.30 7.54 24.73
C ARG A 384 23.78 7.25 24.80
N TYR A 385 24.52 7.99 23.99
CA TYR A 385 25.95 7.82 23.90
C TYR A 385 26.66 8.62 24.97
N THR A 386 27.59 7.98 25.66
CA THR A 386 28.57 8.68 26.49
C THR A 386 29.71 9.20 25.61
N ASP A 387 30.50 10.14 26.11
CA ASP A 387 31.67 10.70 25.44
C ASP A 387 32.61 9.60 24.90
N ARG A 388 32.81 8.55 25.71
CA ARG A 388 33.65 7.39 25.34
C ARG A 388 33.06 6.54 24.21
N ASN A 389 31.74 6.40 24.13
CA ASN A 389 31.12 5.58 23.10
C ASN A 389 31.29 6.18 21.69
N ILE A 390 31.37 7.49 21.59
CA ILE A 390 31.48 8.22 20.33
C ILE A 390 32.85 8.89 20.14
N ASN A 391 33.84 8.61 21.02
CA ASN A 391 35.16 9.15 20.99
C ASN A 391 35.22 10.70 20.98
N LEU A 392 34.26 11.35 21.63
CA LEU A 392 34.23 12.78 21.85
C LEU A 392 34.93 13.13 23.16
N MET A 393 35.64 14.26 23.16
CA MET A 393 36.17 14.87 24.37
C MET A 393 35.00 15.43 25.19
N ASN A 394 35.03 15.24 26.49
CA ASN A 394 34.19 16.01 27.40
C ASN A 394 34.65 17.50 27.42
N SER A 395 33.91 18.35 28.09
CA SER A 395 34.19 19.79 28.11
C SER A 395 35.56 20.14 28.67
N GLN A 396 35.95 19.50 29.76
CA GLN A 396 37.29 19.73 30.38
C GLN A 396 38.42 19.28 29.46
N GLU A 397 38.31 18.11 28.87
CA GLU A 397 39.27 17.57 27.92
C GLU A 397 39.41 18.46 26.69
N ARG A 398 38.26 18.96 26.17
CA ARG A 398 38.23 19.84 25.00
C ARG A 398 38.88 21.22 25.25
N VAL A 399 38.55 21.82 26.39
CA VAL A 399 39.15 23.10 26.79
C VAL A 399 40.67 22.94 27.02
N ARG A 400 41.05 21.87 27.73
CA ARG A 400 42.49 21.56 27.95
C ARG A 400 43.23 21.34 26.64
N PHE A 401 42.62 20.62 25.68
CA PHE A 401 43.21 20.41 24.37
C PHE A 401 43.42 21.74 23.62
N GLY A 402 42.41 22.63 23.60
CA GLY A 402 42.51 23.96 23.02
C GLY A 402 43.65 24.80 23.67
N LYS A 403 43.79 24.70 25.01
CA LYS A 403 44.89 25.35 25.74
C LYS A 403 46.26 24.79 25.33
N GLU A 404 46.40 23.46 25.25
CA GLU A 404 47.67 22.84 24.81
C GLU A 404 48.06 23.26 23.40
N LEU A 405 47.08 23.39 22.46
CA LEU A 405 47.33 23.89 21.10
C LEU A 405 47.81 25.34 21.13
N ALA A 406 47.21 26.20 21.94
CA ALA A 406 47.62 27.58 22.07
C ALA A 406 49.02 27.71 22.69
N ASP A 407 49.33 26.91 23.72
CA ASP A 407 50.68 26.88 24.39
C ASP A 407 51.76 26.40 23.40
N GLN A 408 51.41 25.55 22.44
CA GLN A 408 52.30 25.10 21.36
C GLN A 408 52.34 26.06 20.16
N HIS A 409 51.71 27.22 20.26
CA HIS A 409 51.65 28.22 19.19
C HIS A 409 51.00 27.73 17.89
N TYR A 410 49.99 26.81 18.03
CA TYR A 410 49.20 26.38 16.88
C TYR A 410 48.43 27.57 16.32
N ILE A 411 48.50 27.74 14.98
CA ILE A 411 47.77 28.79 14.29
C ILE A 411 46.35 28.26 13.97
N PHE A 412 45.36 28.79 14.66
CA PHE A 412 43.97 28.42 14.42
C PHE A 412 43.51 28.94 13.07
N PRO A 413 42.70 28.14 12.35
CA PRO A 413 42.12 28.58 11.07
C PRO A 413 41.32 29.88 11.24
N THR A 414 41.39 30.77 10.26
CA THR A 414 40.65 32.05 10.25
C THR A 414 39.14 31.84 10.12
N GLN A 415 38.68 30.63 9.81
CA GLN A 415 37.26 30.25 9.61
C GLN A 415 36.71 29.44 10.77
N MET A 416 37.37 29.40 11.91
CA MET A 416 36.85 28.67 13.07
C MET A 416 35.70 29.43 13.72
N PRO A 417 34.77 28.71 14.37
CA PRO A 417 33.74 29.32 15.22
C PRO A 417 34.38 30.12 16.38
N LEU A 418 33.88 31.31 16.66
CA LEU A 418 34.36 32.18 17.77
C LEU A 418 33.70 31.78 19.09
N VAL A 419 33.87 30.53 19.50
CA VAL A 419 33.28 29.94 20.72
C VAL A 419 34.29 29.01 21.40
N GLY A 420 34.02 28.63 22.64
CA GLY A 420 34.90 27.78 23.41
C GLY A 420 36.19 28.47 23.80
N TYR A 421 37.23 27.71 24.17
CA TYR A 421 38.51 28.23 24.56
C TYR A 421 39.14 29.12 23.49
N GLU A 422 39.08 28.67 22.24
CA GLU A 422 39.69 29.40 21.12
C GLU A 422 39.01 30.73 20.87
N GLY A 423 37.66 30.78 20.97
CA GLY A 423 36.91 32.03 20.86
C GLY A 423 37.21 33.00 22.01
N ALA A 424 37.27 32.49 23.24
CA ALA A 424 37.64 33.28 24.42
C ALA A 424 39.07 33.84 24.29
N LEU A 425 40.02 33.00 23.85
CA LEU A 425 41.41 33.41 23.60
C LEU A 425 41.50 34.48 22.51
N TYR A 426 40.76 34.32 21.42
CA TYR A 426 40.70 35.32 20.34
C TYR A 426 40.23 36.68 20.86
N ARG A 427 39.13 36.69 21.67
CA ARG A 427 38.62 37.95 22.26
C ARG A 427 39.62 38.62 23.19
N LEU A 428 40.34 37.82 24.01
CA LEU A 428 41.40 38.31 24.88
C LEU A 428 42.55 38.92 24.06
N GLN A 429 43.06 38.19 23.08
CA GLN A 429 44.17 38.65 22.23
C GLN A 429 43.84 39.88 21.37
N SER A 430 42.55 40.00 20.99
CA SER A 430 42.03 41.14 20.22
C SER A 430 41.67 42.34 21.11
N GLY A 431 41.84 42.22 22.42
CA GLY A 431 41.51 43.28 23.38
C GLY A 431 40.03 43.56 23.57
N LEU A 432 39.17 42.60 23.16
CA LEU A 432 37.71 42.69 23.31
C LEU A 432 37.23 42.29 24.71
N THR A 433 38.03 41.51 25.45
CA THR A 433 37.75 41.11 26.83
C THR A 433 39.00 41.26 27.66
N ASP A 434 38.84 41.44 28.99
CA ASP A 434 39.95 41.42 29.96
C ASP A 434 40.28 39.97 30.39
N TYR A 435 41.33 39.82 31.14
CA TYR A 435 41.81 38.49 31.55
C TYR A 435 40.85 37.79 32.55
N ASP A 436 40.18 38.55 33.41
CA ASP A 436 39.23 37.98 34.40
C ASP A 436 37.98 37.47 33.68
N THR A 437 37.47 38.18 32.69
CA THR A 437 36.39 37.74 31.84
C THR A 437 36.77 36.47 31.04
N PHE A 438 37.95 36.43 30.49
CA PHE A 438 38.48 35.24 29.81
C PHE A 438 38.50 34.01 30.74
N LEU A 439 39.01 34.16 31.98
CA LEU A 439 39.04 33.05 32.93
C LEU A 439 37.66 32.56 33.31
N ASN A 440 36.73 33.47 33.49
CA ASN A 440 35.35 33.13 33.80
C ASN A 440 34.69 32.35 32.63
N GLU A 441 34.89 32.83 31.41
CA GLU A 441 34.37 32.12 30.20
C GLU A 441 34.97 30.72 30.06
N VAL A 442 36.29 30.57 30.21
CA VAL A 442 36.98 29.29 30.13
C VAL A 442 36.46 28.34 31.20
N THR A 443 36.32 28.83 32.44
CA THR A 443 35.76 28.01 33.56
C THR A 443 34.31 27.54 33.25
N TRP A 444 33.53 28.43 32.67
CA TRP A 444 32.17 28.08 32.25
C TRP A 444 32.17 27.00 31.16
N TYR A 445 32.98 27.14 30.10
CA TYR A 445 33.11 26.11 29.08
C TYR A 445 33.60 24.76 29.61
N GLU A 446 34.43 24.73 30.65
CA GLU A 446 34.84 23.46 31.29
C GLU A 446 33.69 22.73 32.01
N GLN A 447 32.66 23.45 32.44
CA GLN A 447 31.58 22.91 33.25
C GLN A 447 30.34 22.50 32.46
N VAL A 448 30.13 23.04 31.28
CA VAL A 448 28.89 22.91 30.49
C VAL A 448 28.54 21.46 30.14
N ASN A 449 29.46 20.74 29.55
CA ASN A 449 29.29 19.34 29.11
C ASN A 449 27.93 18.97 28.46
N THR A 450 27.55 19.65 27.38
CA THR A 450 26.26 19.55 26.69
C THR A 450 26.03 18.14 26.13
N ASP A 451 24.91 17.52 26.45
CA ASP A 451 24.46 16.29 25.81
C ASP A 451 23.56 16.62 24.60
N TRP A 452 24.17 16.72 23.42
CA TRP A 452 23.46 17.05 22.18
C TRP A 452 22.45 16.00 21.80
N PHE A 453 22.66 14.73 22.14
CA PHE A 453 21.67 13.69 21.88
C PHE A 453 20.44 13.86 22.75
N ASP A 454 20.58 14.33 24.00
CA ASP A 454 19.44 14.62 24.86
C ASP A 454 18.59 15.79 24.36
N ILE A 455 19.25 16.81 23.82
CA ILE A 455 18.60 18.02 23.32
C ILE A 455 17.89 17.78 21.98
N LEU A 456 18.54 17.07 21.05
CA LEU A 456 18.09 16.97 19.67
C LEU A 456 17.26 15.72 19.38
N THR A 457 17.25 14.74 20.29
CA THR A 457 16.55 13.49 20.10
C THR A 457 15.63 13.15 21.27
N ARG A 458 14.63 12.33 20.99
CA ARG A 458 13.63 11.85 21.96
C ARG A 458 13.41 10.35 21.86
N ASP A 459 12.93 9.75 22.94
CA ASP A 459 12.33 8.43 22.84
C ASP A 459 11.03 8.55 22.03
N ALA A 460 10.95 7.82 20.94
CA ALA A 460 9.85 7.94 20.00
C ALA A 460 8.82 6.84 20.24
N TYR A 461 7.56 7.21 20.39
CA TYR A 461 6.42 6.31 20.45
C TYR A 461 5.64 6.35 19.15
N SER A 462 5.53 5.21 18.47
CA SER A 462 4.80 5.04 17.24
C SER A 462 3.68 4.03 17.44
N HIS A 463 2.57 4.20 16.73
CA HIS A 463 1.42 3.30 16.84
C HIS A 463 0.64 3.21 15.54
N SER A 464 0.05 2.04 15.32
CA SER A 464 -0.86 1.80 14.21
C SER A 464 -2.14 1.15 14.66
N HIS A 465 -3.23 1.45 13.97
CA HIS A 465 -4.57 0.93 14.21
C HIS A 465 -5.17 0.53 12.86
N THR A 466 -5.65 -0.70 12.77
CA THR A 466 -6.36 -1.16 11.58
C THR A 466 -7.65 -1.84 12.01
N LEU A 467 -8.76 -1.39 11.46
CA LEU A 467 -10.07 -1.97 11.61
C LEU A 467 -10.52 -2.52 10.27
N ASN A 468 -10.79 -3.82 10.17
CA ASN A 468 -11.29 -4.40 8.94
C ASN A 468 -12.52 -5.27 9.18
N VAL A 469 -13.36 -5.36 8.16
CA VAL A 469 -14.52 -6.23 8.11
C VAL A 469 -14.53 -7.00 6.80
N SER A 470 -14.74 -8.30 6.89
CA SER A 470 -14.87 -9.18 5.73
C SER A 470 -16.04 -10.14 5.92
N GLY A 471 -16.73 -10.47 4.83
CA GLY A 471 -17.87 -11.38 4.86
C GLY A 471 -18.50 -11.52 3.49
N GLY A 472 -19.62 -12.21 3.42
CA GLY A 472 -20.39 -12.31 2.21
C GLY A 472 -21.11 -13.63 2.02
N SER A 473 -21.83 -13.69 0.92
CA SER A 473 -22.52 -14.85 0.41
C SER A 473 -21.90 -15.30 -0.94
N ASP A 474 -22.46 -16.32 -1.54
CA ASP A 474 -22.11 -16.74 -2.91
C ASP A 474 -22.33 -15.64 -3.95
N ILE A 475 -23.29 -14.72 -3.68
CA ILE A 475 -23.64 -13.63 -4.58
C ILE A 475 -22.78 -12.39 -4.36
N VAL A 476 -22.55 -12.01 -3.10
CA VAL A 476 -21.80 -10.79 -2.75
C VAL A 476 -20.76 -11.10 -1.70
N ARG A 477 -19.51 -10.77 -1.98
CA ARG A 477 -18.40 -10.83 -1.02
C ARG A 477 -17.81 -9.45 -0.88
N TYR A 478 -17.46 -9.07 0.35
CA TYR A 478 -16.93 -7.75 0.64
C TYR A 478 -15.78 -7.80 1.64
N TYR A 479 -14.89 -6.86 1.47
CA TYR A 479 -13.81 -6.53 2.39
C TYR A 479 -13.73 -5.01 2.52
N ALA A 480 -13.68 -4.49 3.73
CA ALA A 480 -13.42 -3.08 3.99
C ALA A 480 -12.44 -2.92 5.14
N SER A 481 -11.54 -1.96 5.02
CA SER A 481 -10.50 -1.67 5.99
C SER A 481 -10.32 -0.17 6.17
N LEU A 482 -10.09 0.25 7.42
CA LEU A 482 -9.68 1.59 7.82
C LEU A 482 -8.38 1.48 8.60
N GLY A 483 -7.37 2.20 8.16
CA GLY A 483 -6.06 2.22 8.81
C GLY A 483 -5.68 3.63 9.25
N TYR A 484 -5.08 3.73 10.42
CA TYR A 484 -4.39 4.91 10.91
C TYR A 484 -3.01 4.49 11.42
N ASP A 485 -2.00 5.20 11.03
CA ASP A 485 -0.61 4.92 11.34
C ASP A 485 0.12 6.22 11.65
N ARG A 486 0.79 6.27 12.79
CA ARG A 486 1.67 7.36 13.18
C ARG A 486 3.03 6.80 13.60
N ASP A 487 4.05 7.14 12.83
CA ASP A 487 5.43 6.80 13.11
C ASP A 487 6.20 8.06 13.47
N ASN A 488 6.69 8.14 14.71
CA ASN A 488 7.46 9.26 15.20
C ASN A 488 8.94 8.95 15.12
N GLY A 489 9.72 9.91 14.67
CA GLY A 489 11.18 9.83 14.61
C GLY A 489 11.86 10.08 15.94
N VAL A 490 13.08 9.57 16.02
CA VAL A 490 13.99 9.83 17.14
C VAL A 490 14.47 11.28 17.14
N SER A 491 14.71 11.88 15.98
CA SER A 491 14.95 13.31 15.87
C SER A 491 13.71 14.10 16.28
N ASN A 492 13.89 15.18 17.02
CA ASN A 492 12.79 16.03 17.43
C ASN A 492 12.03 16.57 16.20
N THR A 493 10.72 16.73 16.32
CA THR A 493 9.79 17.23 15.28
C THR A 493 9.53 16.31 14.10
N THR A 494 10.31 15.24 13.88
CA THR A 494 10.11 14.34 12.73
C THR A 494 9.00 13.32 12.99
N TYR A 495 8.10 13.14 12.01
CA TYR A 495 7.05 12.12 12.04
C TYR A 495 6.45 11.85 10.66
N THR A 496 5.83 10.70 10.54
CA THR A 496 4.94 10.34 9.42
C THR A 496 3.59 9.93 9.96
N GLU A 497 2.52 10.43 9.35
CA GLU A 497 1.14 10.11 9.68
C GLU A 497 0.40 9.67 8.42
N ARG A 498 -0.33 8.55 8.48
CA ARG A 498 -1.03 7.99 7.33
C ARG A 498 -2.41 7.50 7.72
N TYR A 499 -3.39 7.87 6.91
CA TYR A 499 -4.75 7.36 6.93
C TYR A 499 -5.00 6.57 5.66
N THR A 500 -5.59 5.39 5.78
CA THR A 500 -5.90 4.53 4.63
C THR A 500 -7.34 4.05 4.69
N VAL A 501 -7.95 3.91 3.53
CA VAL A 501 -9.24 3.27 3.36
C VAL A 501 -9.16 2.31 2.18
N THR A 502 -9.59 1.07 2.39
CA THR A 502 -9.73 0.06 1.34
C THR A 502 -11.15 -0.49 1.40
N ALA A 503 -11.82 -0.56 0.26
CA ALA A 503 -13.11 -1.23 0.14
C ALA A 503 -13.13 -2.05 -1.14
N LYS A 504 -13.51 -3.32 -1.03
CA LYS A 504 -13.66 -4.26 -2.14
C LYS A 504 -15.01 -4.93 -2.07
N MET A 505 -15.62 -5.13 -3.22
CA MET A 505 -16.88 -5.84 -3.35
C MET A 505 -16.85 -6.67 -4.63
N ASP A 506 -17.04 -7.97 -4.50
CA ASP A 506 -17.22 -8.90 -5.60
C ASP A 506 -18.69 -9.29 -5.66
N VAL A 507 -19.36 -9.10 -6.82
CA VAL A 507 -20.77 -9.37 -7.02
C VAL A 507 -20.94 -10.36 -8.18
N GLN A 508 -21.48 -11.53 -7.89
CA GLN A 508 -21.88 -12.50 -8.90
C GLN A 508 -23.22 -12.05 -9.51
N MET A 509 -23.16 -11.26 -10.60
CA MET A 509 -24.37 -10.69 -11.21
C MET A 509 -25.25 -11.74 -11.89
N THR A 510 -24.62 -12.71 -12.53
CA THR A 510 -25.27 -13.88 -13.11
C THR A 510 -24.34 -15.09 -12.96
N SER A 511 -24.78 -16.30 -13.23
CA SER A 511 -23.91 -17.50 -13.22
C SER A 511 -22.66 -17.38 -14.11
N LYS A 512 -22.66 -16.45 -15.07
CA LYS A 512 -21.56 -16.22 -16.02
C LYS A 512 -20.83 -14.90 -15.82
N MET A 513 -21.38 -13.96 -15.02
CA MET A 513 -20.84 -12.60 -14.93
C MET A 513 -20.50 -12.23 -13.50
N LEU A 514 -19.23 -11.95 -13.26
CA LEU A 514 -18.69 -11.43 -12.00
C LEU A 514 -18.28 -9.98 -12.19
N MET A 515 -18.69 -9.11 -11.28
CA MET A 515 -18.27 -7.72 -11.16
C MET A 515 -17.49 -7.56 -9.88
N ALA A 516 -16.29 -6.99 -9.97
CA ALA A 516 -15.49 -6.61 -8.82
C ALA A 516 -15.24 -5.11 -8.84
N ILE A 517 -15.51 -4.45 -7.72
CA ILE A 517 -15.26 -3.02 -7.51
C ILE A 517 -14.27 -2.90 -6.36
N LYS A 518 -13.28 -2.04 -6.54
CA LYS A 518 -12.30 -1.73 -5.51
C LYS A 518 -12.11 -0.22 -5.40
N LEU A 519 -12.01 0.25 -4.18
CA LEU A 519 -11.66 1.61 -3.81
C LEU A 519 -10.45 1.57 -2.86
N ASN A 520 -9.41 2.31 -3.18
CA ASN A 520 -8.32 2.62 -2.27
C ASN A 520 -8.22 4.13 -2.10
N GLY A 521 -8.02 4.57 -0.89
CA GLY A 521 -7.75 5.97 -0.58
C GLY A 521 -6.69 6.10 0.48
N ASN A 522 -5.85 7.12 0.38
CA ASN A 522 -4.86 7.44 1.40
C ASN A 522 -4.71 8.95 1.58
N VAL A 523 -4.32 9.32 2.79
CA VAL A 523 -3.80 10.64 3.13
C VAL A 523 -2.53 10.41 3.94
N GLN A 524 -1.45 11.03 3.53
CA GLN A 524 -0.15 10.92 4.19
C GLN A 524 0.38 12.31 4.50
N LYS A 525 0.87 12.48 5.73
CA LYS A 525 1.59 13.69 6.16
C LYS A 525 2.95 13.29 6.69
N LYS A 526 3.96 14.04 6.31
CA LYS A 526 5.31 13.89 6.85
C LYS A 526 5.83 15.24 7.30
N ASN A 527 6.64 15.24 8.34
CA ASN A 527 7.39 16.41 8.78
C ASN A 527 8.82 15.98 9.04
N HIS A 528 9.75 16.67 8.39
CA HIS A 528 11.17 16.41 8.46
C HIS A 528 11.94 17.71 8.76
N LEU A 529 13.21 17.59 9.07
CA LEU A 529 14.11 18.73 9.08
C LEU A 529 14.34 19.20 7.64
N VAL A 530 14.62 20.48 7.46
CA VAL A 530 15.03 21.01 6.16
C VAL A 530 16.41 20.46 5.79
N SER A 531 16.72 20.40 4.49
CA SER A 531 17.97 19.84 3.96
C SER A 531 19.27 20.53 4.45
N THR A 532 19.15 21.71 5.04
CA THR A 532 20.26 22.45 5.64
C THR A 532 20.60 22.00 7.06
N LEU A 533 19.80 21.11 7.66
CA LEU A 533 19.93 20.66 9.05
C LEU A 533 20.02 19.14 9.11
N ASP A 534 21.03 18.66 9.82
CA ASP A 534 21.15 17.27 10.25
C ASP A 534 21.39 17.23 11.76
N ALA A 535 20.35 16.87 12.51
CA ALA A 535 20.42 16.84 13.98
C ALA A 535 21.35 15.73 14.48
N MET A 536 21.43 14.60 13.78
CA MET A 536 22.29 13.49 14.18
C MET A 536 23.75 13.78 13.89
N ASP A 537 24.07 14.28 12.72
CA ASP A 537 25.44 14.72 12.36
C ASP A 537 25.91 15.79 13.34
N TYR A 538 25.04 16.75 13.65
CA TYR A 538 25.35 17.80 14.62
C TYR A 538 25.64 17.23 16.02
N ALA A 539 24.83 16.27 16.50
CA ALA A 539 25.00 15.64 17.80
C ALA A 539 26.32 14.83 17.90
N TYR A 540 26.71 14.16 16.80
CA TYR A 540 27.96 13.39 16.74
C TYR A 540 29.19 14.26 16.65
N ASN A 541 29.15 15.39 15.93
CA ASN A 541 30.34 16.15 15.56
C ASN A 541 30.53 17.42 16.41
N THR A 542 29.51 17.86 17.16
CA THR A 542 29.60 19.07 17.96
C THR A 542 30.21 18.80 19.33
N THR A 543 31.18 19.60 19.71
CA THR A 543 31.84 19.51 21.02
C THR A 543 30.85 19.68 22.17
N ARG A 544 31.05 18.95 23.24
CA ARG A 544 30.26 19.08 24.45
C ARG A 544 30.57 20.34 25.26
N ALA A 545 31.71 20.98 24.99
CA ALA A 545 32.05 22.26 25.61
C ALA A 545 31.23 23.44 25.06
N LEU A 546 30.47 23.22 23.93
CA LEU A 546 29.58 24.24 23.40
C LEU A 546 28.23 24.21 24.16
N PRO A 547 27.85 25.32 24.83
CA PRO A 547 26.54 25.40 25.48
C PRO A 547 25.40 25.49 24.48
N CYS A 548 24.27 24.91 24.79
CA CYS A 548 23.04 25.12 24.03
C CYS A 548 22.16 26.25 24.60
N PHE A 549 22.24 26.41 25.93
CA PHE A 549 21.47 27.39 26.70
C PHE A 549 22.38 28.23 27.59
N ASN A 550 21.97 29.46 27.81
CA ASN A 550 22.54 30.33 28.85
C ASN A 550 22.07 29.85 30.24
N GLU A 551 22.65 30.43 31.29
CA GLU A 551 22.27 30.11 32.68
C GLU A 551 20.84 30.45 33.01
N ASP A 552 20.24 31.43 32.33
CA ASP A 552 18.82 31.83 32.45
C ASP A 552 17.84 30.95 31.65
N GLY A 553 18.36 29.95 30.92
CA GLY A 553 17.57 29.04 30.09
C GLY A 553 17.26 29.57 28.68
N SER A 554 17.72 30.77 28.31
CA SER A 554 17.64 31.28 26.94
C SER A 554 18.61 30.55 26.03
N LEU A 555 18.36 30.58 24.73
CA LEU A 555 19.27 29.95 23.74
C LEU A 555 20.61 30.67 23.73
N PHE A 556 21.71 29.90 23.80
CA PHE A 556 23.03 30.37 23.63
C PHE A 556 23.40 30.42 22.13
N TYR A 557 23.68 31.61 21.61
CA TYR A 557 24.12 31.78 20.22
C TYR A 557 25.62 31.93 20.16
N TYR A 558 26.29 31.21 19.26
CA TYR A 558 27.70 31.35 18.98
C TYR A 558 27.90 31.81 17.54
N GLU A 559 29.03 32.49 17.33
CA GLU A 559 29.39 32.96 16.00
C GLU A 559 29.96 31.82 15.16
N ARG A 560 29.27 31.47 14.10
CA ARG A 560 29.68 30.45 13.12
C ARG A 560 30.16 31.13 11.84
N TYR A 561 31.30 30.67 11.31
CA TYR A 561 31.79 31.18 10.04
C TYR A 561 30.82 30.90 8.90
N ARG A 562 30.52 31.93 8.13
CA ARG A 562 29.67 31.86 6.96
C ARG A 562 30.48 31.41 5.75
N GLY A 563 30.31 30.16 5.31
CA GLY A 563 30.91 29.66 4.07
C GLY A 563 30.14 30.11 2.83
N GLY A 564 30.83 30.73 1.86
CA GLY A 564 30.49 30.64 0.44
C GLY A 564 29.33 31.40 -0.15
N TYR A 565 28.46 32.07 0.59
CA TYR A 565 27.37 32.86 -0.01
C TYR A 565 27.81 34.32 -0.27
N GLY A 566 28.00 34.66 -1.57
CA GLY A 566 28.05 36.05 -2.08
C GLY A 566 29.10 36.98 -1.50
N GLY A 567 30.23 36.48 -1.17
CA GLY A 567 31.47 37.13 -0.80
C GLY A 567 31.49 38.51 -0.22
N GLN A 568 31.67 39.09 0.65
CA GLN A 568 31.96 40.39 1.25
C GLN A 568 30.97 40.92 2.31
N GLY A 569 30.20 40.11 2.99
CA GLY A 569 29.46 40.55 4.15
C GLY A 569 30.09 40.14 5.49
N ASN A 570 29.32 40.19 6.56
CA ASN A 570 29.74 39.69 7.84
C ASN A 570 30.13 38.21 7.70
N LYS A 571 31.34 37.87 8.13
CA LYS A 571 31.91 36.53 7.98
C LYS A 571 31.37 35.53 8.98
N TYR A 572 30.75 36.01 10.04
CA TYR A 572 30.22 35.22 11.12
C TYR A 572 28.74 35.50 11.31
N LEU A 573 27.99 34.47 11.59
CA LEU A 573 26.55 34.51 11.87
C LEU A 573 26.31 33.85 13.21
N HIS A 574 25.37 34.38 13.96
CA HIS A 574 24.89 33.78 15.18
C HIS A 574 24.20 32.46 14.81
N TYR A 575 24.44 31.42 15.56
CA TYR A 575 23.90 30.08 15.29
C TYR A 575 23.54 29.38 16.60
N ASN A 576 22.39 28.75 16.60
CA ASN A 576 21.97 27.76 17.57
C ASN A 576 21.10 26.73 16.87
N ILE A 577 21.45 25.45 16.96
CA ILE A 577 20.74 24.37 16.23
C ILE A 577 19.28 24.25 16.64
N VAL A 578 18.90 24.48 17.88
CA VAL A 578 17.50 24.45 18.35
C VAL A 578 16.71 25.56 17.70
N ASN A 579 17.29 26.77 17.63
CA ASN A 579 16.65 27.88 16.90
C ASN A 579 16.43 27.56 15.43
N GLU A 580 17.40 26.93 14.77
CA GLU A 580 17.24 26.53 13.37
C GLU A 580 16.11 25.52 13.18
N ILE A 581 16.00 24.52 14.06
CA ILE A 581 14.94 23.50 14.04
C ILE A 581 13.57 24.12 14.29
N ASP A 582 13.45 25.02 15.25
CA ASP A 582 12.16 25.64 15.62
C ASP A 582 11.66 26.62 14.56
N ASN A 583 12.58 27.25 13.80
CA ASN A 583 12.26 28.25 12.78
C ASN A 583 12.38 27.73 11.34
N SER A 584 12.40 26.41 11.15
CA SER A 584 12.35 25.81 9.83
C SER A 584 11.57 24.49 9.83
N SER A 585 11.08 24.07 8.69
CA SER A 585 10.42 22.77 8.55
C SER A 585 10.34 22.33 7.09
N SER A 586 10.39 21.02 6.85
CA SER A 586 10.08 20.40 5.57
C SER A 586 8.84 19.53 5.73
N GLY A 587 7.72 19.97 5.18
CA GLY A 587 6.42 19.31 5.25
C GLY A 587 6.06 18.63 3.94
N TYR A 588 5.39 17.47 4.02
CA TYR A 588 4.84 16.75 2.87
C TYR A 588 3.41 16.33 3.16
N ASP A 589 2.48 16.73 2.30
CA ASP A 589 1.07 16.35 2.31
C ASP A 589 0.74 15.60 1.01
N GLY A 590 0.48 14.29 1.11
CA GLY A 590 0.08 13.44 -0.02
C GLY A 590 -1.36 12.96 0.13
N LYS A 591 -2.11 12.94 -0.97
CA LYS A 591 -3.49 12.43 -1.03
C LYS A 591 -3.67 11.62 -2.29
N GLY A 592 -4.26 10.44 -2.16
CA GLY A 592 -4.52 9.56 -3.29
C GLY A 592 -5.86 8.86 -3.20
N ILE A 593 -6.48 8.65 -4.35
CA ILE A 593 -7.67 7.82 -4.49
C ILE A 593 -7.56 7.02 -5.79
N GLN A 594 -7.91 5.75 -5.72
CA GLN A 594 -7.97 4.83 -6.86
C GLN A 594 -9.28 4.06 -6.82
N VAL A 595 -9.94 3.96 -7.96
CA VAL A 595 -11.15 3.18 -8.17
C VAL A 595 -10.92 2.23 -9.32
N ASP A 596 -11.11 0.93 -9.06
CA ASP A 596 -10.98 -0.13 -10.04
C ASP A 596 -12.32 -0.82 -10.24
N LEU A 597 -12.67 -1.07 -11.49
CA LEU A 597 -13.83 -1.86 -11.90
C LEU A 597 -13.34 -3.02 -12.76
N ASN A 598 -13.69 -4.24 -12.37
CA ASN A 598 -13.38 -5.45 -13.13
C ASN A 598 -14.67 -6.19 -13.45
N LEU A 599 -14.90 -6.47 -14.73
CA LEU A 599 -16.04 -7.22 -15.23
C LEU A 599 -15.54 -8.48 -15.93
N LYS A 600 -15.80 -9.64 -15.35
CA LYS A 600 -15.46 -10.93 -15.92
C LYS A 600 -16.71 -11.63 -16.44
N TYR A 601 -16.69 -12.05 -17.71
CA TYR A 601 -17.77 -12.80 -18.34
C TYR A 601 -17.27 -14.14 -18.85
N ASN A 602 -17.81 -15.23 -18.31
CA ASN A 602 -17.51 -16.59 -18.72
C ASN A 602 -18.37 -16.94 -19.95
N ILE A 603 -17.77 -16.91 -21.14
CA ILE A 603 -18.42 -17.31 -22.40
C ILE A 603 -18.69 -18.82 -22.36
N LEU A 604 -17.64 -19.58 -22.02
CA LEU A 604 -17.62 -21.02 -21.81
C LEU A 604 -16.91 -21.33 -20.48
N PRO A 605 -17.04 -22.52 -19.92
CA PRO A 605 -16.26 -22.90 -18.74
C PRO A 605 -14.72 -22.83 -18.95
N THR A 606 -14.29 -22.91 -20.22
CA THR A 606 -12.88 -22.87 -20.64
C THR A 606 -12.46 -21.52 -21.20
N TRP A 607 -13.39 -20.55 -21.35
CA TRP A 607 -13.12 -19.28 -22.02
C TRP A 607 -13.84 -18.13 -21.34
N ASP A 608 -13.08 -17.19 -20.84
CA ASP A 608 -13.60 -15.95 -20.24
C ASP A 608 -13.02 -14.70 -20.91
N VAL A 609 -13.76 -13.63 -20.80
CA VAL A 609 -13.34 -12.28 -21.18
C VAL A 609 -13.46 -11.38 -19.96
N THR A 610 -12.41 -10.60 -19.71
CA THR A 610 -12.34 -9.67 -18.59
C THR A 610 -12.10 -8.26 -19.11
N ALA A 611 -12.94 -7.32 -18.69
CA ALA A 611 -12.76 -5.88 -18.89
C ALA A 611 -12.40 -5.23 -17.57
N THR A 612 -11.29 -4.50 -17.53
CA THR A 612 -10.80 -3.79 -16.34
C THR A 612 -10.68 -2.31 -16.64
N GLY A 613 -11.29 -1.47 -15.82
CA GLY A 613 -11.12 -0.02 -15.83
C GLY A 613 -10.54 0.43 -14.49
N SER A 614 -9.52 1.28 -14.50
CA SER A 614 -8.93 1.87 -13.31
C SER A 614 -8.78 3.38 -13.51
N TYR A 615 -9.14 4.14 -12.50
CA TYR A 615 -8.92 5.58 -12.44
C TYR A 615 -8.29 5.94 -11.11
N SER A 616 -7.14 6.60 -11.15
CA SER A 616 -6.47 7.09 -9.96
C SER A 616 -6.10 8.56 -10.09
N VAL A 617 -6.17 9.25 -8.96
CA VAL A 617 -5.72 10.64 -8.80
C VAL A 617 -4.86 10.71 -7.56
N SER A 618 -3.70 11.34 -7.68
CA SER A 618 -2.88 11.71 -6.53
C SER A 618 -2.50 13.18 -6.59
N SER A 619 -2.42 13.79 -5.42
CA SER A 619 -1.97 15.17 -5.25
C SER A 619 -0.99 15.22 -4.10
N THR A 620 0.15 15.84 -4.30
CA THR A 620 1.20 16.00 -3.30
C THR A 620 1.60 17.46 -3.20
N LEU A 621 1.79 17.93 -1.98
CA LEU A 621 2.31 19.24 -1.67
C LEU A 621 3.52 19.08 -0.74
N GLN A 622 4.66 19.54 -1.17
CA GLN A 622 5.85 19.71 -0.34
C GLN A 622 6.05 21.18 -0.06
N GLU A 623 6.33 21.51 1.19
CA GLU A 623 6.59 22.87 1.67
C GLU A 623 7.84 22.89 2.53
N ASP A 624 8.90 23.52 2.01
CA ASP A 624 10.13 23.76 2.74
C ASP A 624 10.18 25.22 3.16
N TRP A 625 10.28 25.45 4.44
CA TRP A 625 10.25 26.78 5.03
C TRP A 625 11.49 27.05 5.88
N TRP A 626 12.09 28.22 5.65
CA TRP A 626 13.12 28.81 6.50
C TRP A 626 12.66 30.18 6.98
N GLY A 627 12.56 30.35 8.29
CA GLY A 627 12.17 31.59 8.92
C GLY A 627 13.27 32.64 8.90
N ASP A 628 12.86 33.89 9.08
CA ASP A 628 13.77 35.05 9.13
C ASP A 628 14.77 35.03 10.30
N LYS A 629 14.50 34.20 11.30
CA LYS A 629 15.41 33.99 12.47
C LYS A 629 16.41 32.86 12.27
N THR A 630 16.48 32.23 11.10
CA THR A 630 17.48 31.20 10.84
C THR A 630 18.81 31.76 10.34
N ALA A 631 19.88 31.10 10.68
CA ALA A 631 21.23 31.45 10.17
C ALA A 631 21.28 31.34 8.64
N TYR A 632 20.50 30.41 8.05
CA TYR A 632 20.39 30.28 6.60
C TYR A 632 19.83 31.56 5.95
N VAL A 633 18.74 32.11 6.49
CA VAL A 633 18.12 33.32 6.00
C VAL A 633 18.99 34.54 6.32
N ALA A 634 19.59 34.59 7.53
CA ALA A 634 20.54 35.66 7.91
C ALA A 634 21.69 35.74 6.92
N ALA A 635 22.21 34.58 6.44
CA ALA A 635 23.24 34.55 5.41
C ALA A 635 22.81 35.23 4.09
N LEU A 636 21.57 35.08 3.70
CA LEU A 636 21.00 35.69 2.49
C LEU A 636 20.68 37.16 2.67
N LYS A 637 20.37 37.58 3.88
CA LYS A 637 20.21 39.00 4.25
C LYS A 637 21.52 39.75 4.33
N ASN A 638 22.64 39.06 4.35
CA ASN A 638 23.95 39.59 4.62
C ASN A 638 24.07 40.30 5.98
N GLY A 639 23.29 39.78 6.96
CA GLY A 639 23.17 40.37 8.28
C GLY A 639 22.79 39.34 9.33
N GLU A 640 22.39 39.84 10.47
CA GLU A 640 21.94 39.03 11.59
C GLU A 640 20.44 38.68 11.52
N TYR A 641 19.87 38.05 12.57
CA TYR A 641 18.48 37.61 12.67
C TYR A 641 17.42 38.73 12.71
N GLU A 642 17.78 39.93 12.28
CA GLU A 642 16.91 41.09 12.25
C GLU A 642 16.16 41.21 10.92
N ASP A 643 15.03 41.90 10.95
CA ASP A 643 14.19 42.18 9.78
C ASP A 643 14.86 43.11 8.74
N LYS A 644 16.07 43.62 9.05
CA LYS A 644 16.78 44.55 8.18
C LYS A 644 18.21 44.10 7.89
N PRO A 645 18.65 44.29 6.66
CA PRO A 645 20.08 44.12 6.33
C PRO A 645 20.97 45.02 7.17
N ILE A 646 22.24 44.63 7.33
CA ILE A 646 23.24 45.47 8.00
C ILE A 646 23.35 46.80 7.25
N PRO A 647 23.26 47.96 7.90
CA PRO A 647 23.38 49.26 7.25
C PRO A 647 24.70 49.38 6.46
N GLY A 648 24.62 49.77 5.19
CA GLY A 648 25.74 49.91 4.27
C GLY A 648 26.05 48.66 3.43
N ASP A 649 25.36 47.52 3.66
CA ASP A 649 25.52 46.28 2.91
C ASP A 649 24.26 45.89 2.08
N ASP A 650 23.30 46.80 1.93
CA ASP A 650 22.04 46.60 1.25
C ASP A 650 22.20 46.04 -0.17
N GLY A 651 23.23 46.49 -0.89
CA GLY A 651 23.55 46.03 -2.23
C GLY A 651 23.98 44.56 -2.31
N LYS A 652 24.35 43.91 -1.20
CA LYS A 652 24.78 42.51 -1.13
C LYS A 652 23.66 41.57 -0.64
N CYS A 653 22.52 42.15 -0.27
CA CYS A 653 21.37 41.44 0.26
C CYS A 653 20.60 40.76 -0.88
N ILE A 654 20.40 39.45 -0.77
CA ILE A 654 19.62 38.65 -1.72
C ILE A 654 18.17 38.47 -1.22
N LEU A 655 17.91 38.68 0.07
CA LEU A 655 16.64 38.55 0.72
C LEU A 655 16.40 39.73 1.68
N PRO A 656 15.74 40.80 1.24
CA PRO A 656 15.58 42.03 2.07
C PRO A 656 14.74 41.82 3.33
N TYR A 657 13.66 41.05 3.25
CA TYR A 657 12.71 40.85 4.36
C TYR A 657 12.20 39.42 4.42
N GLY A 658 11.78 38.99 5.60
CA GLY A 658 11.12 37.69 5.86
C GLY A 658 12.01 36.50 5.60
N GLY A 659 11.39 35.32 5.53
CA GLY A 659 12.02 34.05 5.27
C GLY A 659 11.80 33.56 3.83
N ILE A 660 12.05 32.28 3.62
CA ILE A 660 11.88 31.61 2.32
C ILE A 660 10.82 30.52 2.46
N LEU A 661 9.97 30.41 1.45
CA LEU A 661 9.05 29.29 1.28
C LEU A 661 9.28 28.68 -0.11
N LYS A 662 9.68 27.41 -0.14
CA LYS A 662 9.72 26.60 -1.36
C LYS A 662 8.51 25.68 -1.35
N THR A 663 7.77 25.67 -2.45
CA THR A 663 6.60 24.79 -2.60
C THR A 663 6.75 23.97 -3.87
N LYS A 664 6.48 22.66 -3.77
CA LYS A 664 6.36 21.78 -4.91
C LYS A 664 5.01 21.09 -4.84
N ASN A 665 4.13 21.41 -5.78
CA ASN A 665 2.83 20.78 -5.92
C ASN A 665 2.86 19.87 -7.14
N SER A 666 2.48 18.60 -6.98
CA SER A 666 2.40 17.63 -8.07
C SER A 666 1.04 16.94 -8.05
N ASP A 667 0.33 17.03 -9.18
CA ASP A 667 -0.94 16.36 -9.42
C ASP A 667 -0.76 15.31 -10.51
N THR A 668 -1.22 14.10 -10.27
CA THR A 668 -1.14 12.98 -11.22
C THR A 668 -2.51 12.35 -11.39
N GLU A 669 -2.94 12.17 -12.63
CA GLU A 669 -4.15 11.44 -13.01
C GLU A 669 -3.76 10.26 -13.90
N ASN A 670 -4.20 9.05 -13.56
CA ASN A 670 -3.97 7.86 -14.37
C ASN A 670 -5.28 7.16 -14.71
N LEU A 671 -5.49 6.87 -15.98
CA LEU A 671 -6.63 6.13 -16.52
C LEU A 671 -6.11 4.90 -17.24
N THR A 672 -6.52 3.71 -16.79
CA THR A 672 -6.20 2.45 -17.45
C THR A 672 -7.48 1.75 -17.90
N PHE A 673 -7.50 1.27 -19.12
CA PHE A 673 -8.52 0.37 -19.63
C PHE A 673 -7.86 -0.86 -20.24
N ARG A 674 -8.31 -2.05 -19.83
CA ARG A 674 -7.80 -3.34 -20.29
C ARG A 674 -8.94 -4.25 -20.69
N LEU A 675 -8.82 -4.88 -21.86
CA LEU A 675 -9.69 -5.95 -22.30
C LEU A 675 -8.85 -7.20 -22.55
N GLN A 676 -9.22 -8.30 -21.92
CA GLN A 676 -8.42 -9.53 -21.89
C GLN A 676 -9.32 -10.73 -22.14
N SER A 677 -8.88 -11.65 -22.98
CA SER A 677 -9.51 -12.95 -23.25
C SER A 677 -8.61 -14.07 -22.75
N ASN A 678 -9.15 -14.93 -21.92
CA ASN A 678 -8.44 -16.06 -21.32
C ASN A 678 -9.11 -17.36 -21.78
N TYR A 679 -8.30 -18.27 -22.31
CA TYR A 679 -8.72 -19.60 -22.70
C TYR A 679 -7.86 -20.64 -22.00
N ARG A 680 -8.50 -21.63 -21.35
CA ARG A 680 -7.81 -22.75 -20.68
C ARG A 680 -8.59 -24.03 -20.95
N LYS A 681 -7.91 -25.04 -21.50
CA LYS A 681 -8.52 -26.34 -21.76
C LYS A 681 -7.52 -27.46 -21.53
N LEU A 682 -7.99 -28.50 -20.87
CA LEU A 682 -7.34 -29.81 -20.80
C LEU A 682 -7.93 -30.70 -21.91
N PHE A 683 -7.14 -31.54 -22.53
CA PHE A 683 -7.57 -32.45 -23.59
C PHE A 683 -6.63 -33.68 -23.70
N GLY A 684 -7.05 -34.69 -24.45
CA GLY A 684 -6.37 -35.98 -24.55
C GLY A 684 -6.95 -37.03 -23.58
N GLU A 685 -6.50 -38.25 -23.70
CA GLU A 685 -6.82 -39.31 -22.73
C GLU A 685 -6.22 -38.90 -21.38
N ASP A 686 -6.99 -38.99 -20.30
CA ASP A 686 -6.60 -38.58 -18.94
C ASP A 686 -6.10 -37.13 -18.80
N ASP A 687 -6.64 -36.17 -19.59
CA ASP A 687 -6.33 -34.75 -19.53
C ASP A 687 -4.82 -34.43 -19.63
N GLN A 688 -4.08 -35.19 -20.47
CA GLN A 688 -2.63 -35.12 -20.57
C GLN A 688 -2.08 -33.82 -21.12
N HIS A 689 -2.88 -33.08 -21.86
CA HIS A 689 -2.46 -31.85 -22.52
C HIS A 689 -3.21 -30.64 -21.94
N LEU A 690 -2.46 -29.64 -21.52
CA LEU A 690 -2.99 -28.33 -21.08
C LEU A 690 -2.63 -27.27 -22.12
N ILE A 691 -3.62 -26.54 -22.58
CA ILE A 691 -3.42 -25.30 -23.34
C ILE A 691 -4.01 -24.14 -22.54
N THR A 692 -3.19 -23.10 -22.29
CA THR A 692 -3.64 -21.83 -21.78
C THR A 692 -3.23 -20.74 -22.75
N ALA A 693 -4.19 -19.89 -23.16
CA ALA A 693 -3.95 -18.76 -24.05
C ALA A 693 -4.56 -17.51 -23.45
N LEU A 694 -3.83 -16.43 -23.47
CA LEU A 694 -4.24 -15.11 -23.05
C LEU A 694 -3.95 -14.13 -24.16
N LEU A 695 -4.94 -13.34 -24.55
CA LEU A 695 -4.80 -12.23 -25.48
C LEU A 695 -5.38 -10.99 -24.82
N GLY A 696 -4.64 -9.90 -24.84
CA GLY A 696 -5.07 -8.67 -24.18
C GLY A 696 -4.70 -7.40 -24.93
N TYR A 697 -5.51 -6.39 -24.68
CA TYR A 697 -5.38 -5.03 -25.18
C TYR A 697 -5.46 -4.08 -23.96
N GLU A 698 -4.54 -3.14 -23.86
CA GLU A 698 -4.48 -2.19 -22.76
C GLU A 698 -4.21 -0.78 -23.28
N VAL A 699 -4.95 0.17 -22.76
CA VAL A 699 -4.72 1.61 -22.94
C VAL A 699 -4.45 2.22 -21.58
N ASN A 700 -3.37 2.97 -21.48
CA ASN A 700 -3.02 3.75 -20.30
C ASN A 700 -2.80 5.21 -20.69
N MET A 701 -3.38 6.12 -19.90
CA MET A 701 -3.21 7.56 -20.05
C MET A 701 -2.81 8.14 -18.69
N LEU A 702 -1.59 8.64 -18.63
CA LEU A 702 -1.02 9.33 -17.47
C LEU A 702 -0.89 10.81 -17.76
N ARG A 703 -1.46 11.63 -16.91
CA ARG A 703 -1.31 13.08 -16.90
C ARG A 703 -0.62 13.50 -15.63
N SER A 704 0.45 14.25 -15.74
CA SER A 704 1.14 14.86 -14.62
C SER A 704 1.16 16.38 -14.76
N LYS A 705 1.11 17.07 -13.64
CA LYS A 705 1.27 18.51 -13.54
C LYS A 705 2.08 18.77 -12.29
N SER A 706 3.24 19.40 -12.46
CA SER A 706 4.08 19.82 -11.34
C SER A 706 4.27 21.33 -11.40
N MET A 707 4.23 21.95 -10.23
CA MET A 707 4.49 23.37 -10.06
C MET A 707 5.46 23.54 -8.91
N ASN A 708 6.65 24.00 -9.22
CA ASN A 708 7.69 24.35 -8.25
C ASN A 708 7.76 25.86 -8.13
N ASN A 709 7.86 26.36 -6.92
CA ASN A 709 7.93 27.78 -6.66
C ASN A 709 8.82 28.06 -5.46
N GLU A 710 9.71 29.06 -5.57
CA GLU A 710 10.45 29.63 -4.46
C GLU A 710 10.00 31.08 -4.27
N VAL A 711 9.52 31.38 -3.07
CA VAL A 711 9.06 32.73 -2.73
C VAL A 711 9.87 33.23 -1.53
N ARG A 712 10.35 34.45 -1.64
CA ARG A 712 11.07 35.17 -0.60
C ARG A 712 10.17 36.21 0.07
N GLY A 713 10.46 36.55 1.31
CA GLY A 713 9.65 37.44 2.10
C GLY A 713 8.51 36.75 2.86
N TYR A 714 8.58 35.44 3.07
CA TYR A 714 7.55 34.69 3.78
C TYR A 714 7.62 34.93 5.30
N LEU A 715 6.47 35.26 5.90
CA LEU A 715 6.30 35.59 7.31
C LEU A 715 5.29 34.64 7.95
N LYS A 716 5.74 33.47 8.37
CA LYS A 716 4.87 32.43 8.96
C LYS A 716 4.20 32.90 10.23
N GLU A 717 4.93 33.56 11.13
CA GLU A 717 4.45 34.06 12.42
C GLU A 717 3.44 35.23 12.28
N ARG A 718 3.44 35.93 11.16
CA ARG A 718 2.51 37.02 10.85
C ARG A 718 1.29 36.55 10.07
N GLY A 719 0.85 35.30 10.27
CA GLY A 719 -0.34 34.76 9.64
C GLY A 719 -0.09 34.19 8.24
N MET A 720 1.11 33.63 7.98
CA MET A 720 1.48 33.02 6.69
C MET A 720 1.37 34.01 5.52
N GLN A 721 1.83 35.24 5.73
CA GLN A 721 1.81 36.28 4.72
C GLN A 721 3.17 36.48 4.08
N PHE A 722 3.21 37.26 3.02
CA PHE A 722 4.43 37.67 2.37
C PHE A 722 4.68 39.15 2.63
N ALA A 723 5.94 39.52 2.82
CA ALA A 723 6.33 40.90 2.98
C ALA A 723 6.00 41.72 1.71
N ASP A 724 5.49 42.93 1.88
CA ASP A 724 5.24 43.85 0.76
C ASP A 724 6.59 44.42 0.27
N MET A 725 7.07 43.91 -0.84
CA MET A 725 8.30 44.37 -1.49
C MET A 725 8.04 45.49 -2.49
N SER A 726 6.80 45.94 -2.69
CA SER A 726 6.45 46.95 -3.71
C SER A 726 7.04 48.33 -3.44
N SER A 727 7.29 48.66 -2.17
CA SER A 727 7.91 49.91 -1.73
C SER A 727 9.44 49.91 -1.74
N LEU A 728 10.06 48.76 -2.06
CA LEU A 728 11.49 48.61 -2.04
C LEU A 728 12.13 49.26 -3.27
N ASN A 729 13.15 50.10 -3.05
CA ASN A 729 13.98 50.58 -4.15
C ASN A 729 14.92 49.44 -4.59
N LEU A 730 14.61 48.82 -5.72
CA LEU A 730 15.39 47.69 -6.22
C LEU A 730 16.84 48.04 -6.63
N ASP A 731 17.12 49.32 -6.85
CA ASP A 731 18.51 49.75 -7.16
C ASP A 731 19.44 49.67 -5.95
N ASP A 732 18.86 49.71 -4.74
CA ASP A 732 19.59 49.52 -3.50
C ASP A 732 19.90 48.04 -3.21
N TYR A 733 19.18 47.11 -3.93
CA TYR A 733 19.29 45.66 -3.75
C TYR A 733 19.58 44.93 -5.07
N PRO A 734 20.71 45.16 -5.73
CA PRO A 734 21.01 44.63 -7.05
C PRO A 734 20.98 43.10 -7.13
N LEU A 735 21.45 42.39 -6.09
CA LEU A 735 21.39 40.91 -6.04
C LEU A 735 19.96 40.37 -5.90
N TYR A 736 19.12 41.06 -5.14
CA TYR A 736 17.70 40.71 -5.06
C TYR A 736 16.96 41.02 -6.37
N LYS A 737 17.31 42.13 -7.02
CA LYS A 737 16.80 42.50 -8.34
C LYS A 737 17.18 41.45 -9.41
N GLU A 738 18.42 40.97 -9.40
CA GLU A 738 18.88 39.88 -10.26
C GLU A 738 18.12 38.59 -9.98
N TRP A 739 17.91 38.23 -8.70
CA TRP A 739 17.12 37.08 -8.34
C TRP A 739 15.68 37.20 -8.86
N LEU A 740 15.03 38.38 -8.76
CA LEU A 740 13.68 38.61 -9.28
C LEU A 740 13.59 38.47 -10.81
N GLN A 741 14.70 38.70 -11.54
CA GLN A 741 14.72 38.53 -13.00
C GLN A 741 14.82 37.06 -13.44
N GLN A 742 15.19 36.17 -12.52
CA GLN A 742 15.21 34.72 -12.74
C GLN A 742 13.78 34.16 -12.61
N ASN A 743 13.50 33.10 -13.33
CA ASN A 743 12.22 32.42 -13.23
C ASN A 743 12.24 31.41 -12.08
N HIS A 744 11.61 31.74 -10.97
CA HIS A 744 11.49 30.88 -9.77
C HIS A 744 10.20 30.05 -9.76
N LEU A 745 9.33 30.23 -10.75
CA LEU A 745 8.10 29.45 -10.95
C LEU A 745 8.28 28.53 -12.15
N ALA A 746 8.35 27.25 -11.90
CA ALA A 746 8.37 26.23 -12.93
C ALA A 746 7.04 25.49 -12.96
N LEU A 747 6.42 25.43 -14.15
CA LEU A 747 5.21 24.66 -14.38
C LEU A 747 5.48 23.62 -15.46
N THR A 748 5.49 22.36 -15.06
CA THR A 748 5.67 21.22 -15.96
C THR A 748 4.33 20.48 -16.14
N ARG A 749 4.04 20.07 -17.35
CA ARG A 749 2.88 19.24 -17.68
C ARG A 749 3.32 18.07 -18.52
N GLY A 750 3.03 16.87 -18.04
CA GLY A 750 3.30 15.61 -18.73
C GLY A 750 2.02 14.98 -19.24
N LEU A 751 2.08 14.36 -20.40
CA LEU A 751 1.04 13.48 -20.93
C LEU A 751 1.72 12.26 -21.53
N THR A 752 1.45 11.10 -20.96
CA THR A 752 1.92 9.81 -21.49
C THR A 752 0.71 8.97 -21.85
N ASN A 753 0.56 8.68 -23.13
CA ASN A 753 -0.42 7.74 -23.65
C ASN A 753 0.30 6.49 -24.11
N GLN A 754 -0.18 5.34 -23.69
CA GLN A 754 0.38 4.05 -24.06
C GLN A 754 -0.72 3.11 -24.52
N LEU A 755 -0.47 2.43 -25.61
CA LEU A 755 -1.30 1.38 -26.18
C LEU A 755 -0.48 0.10 -26.22
N SER A 756 -1.05 -0.99 -25.74
CA SER A 756 -0.35 -2.26 -25.64
C SER A 756 -1.22 -3.41 -26.14
N LEU A 757 -0.59 -4.31 -26.90
CA LEU A 757 -1.14 -5.61 -27.26
C LEU A 757 -0.24 -6.69 -26.73
N TYR A 758 -0.81 -7.71 -26.09
CA TYR A 758 -0.02 -8.79 -25.50
C TYR A 758 -0.70 -10.15 -25.66
N LEU A 759 0.15 -11.17 -25.74
CA LEU A 759 -0.21 -12.56 -25.91
C LEU A 759 0.62 -13.42 -24.96
N SER A 760 0.00 -14.41 -24.32
CA SER A 760 0.70 -15.49 -23.61
C SER A 760 0.11 -16.81 -24.01
N LEU A 761 0.95 -17.76 -24.41
CA LEU A 761 0.58 -19.12 -24.75
C LEU A 761 1.36 -20.09 -23.89
N THR A 762 0.67 -20.96 -23.19
CA THR A 762 1.27 -22.02 -22.38
C THR A 762 0.76 -23.38 -22.85
N TYR A 763 1.68 -24.30 -23.10
CA TYR A 763 1.39 -25.70 -23.38
C TYR A 763 2.03 -26.58 -22.33
N GLY A 764 1.26 -27.45 -21.69
CA GLY A 764 1.71 -28.43 -20.73
C GLY A 764 1.43 -29.87 -21.19
N TYR A 765 2.35 -30.78 -20.91
CA TYR A 765 2.20 -32.22 -21.15
C TYR A 765 2.40 -32.98 -19.84
N ARG A 766 1.34 -33.59 -19.30
CA ARG A 766 1.34 -34.49 -18.12
C ARG A 766 2.06 -33.92 -16.89
N GLU A 767 2.11 -32.65 -16.74
CA GLU A 767 2.95 -31.98 -15.72
C GLU A 767 4.47 -32.27 -15.84
N TYR A 768 4.88 -33.01 -16.87
CA TYR A 768 6.28 -33.35 -17.14
C TYR A 768 7.01 -32.18 -17.80
N PHE A 769 6.38 -31.60 -18.81
CA PHE A 769 6.95 -30.51 -19.60
C PHE A 769 5.94 -29.37 -19.70
N THR A 770 6.42 -28.16 -19.54
CA THR A 770 5.63 -26.96 -19.81
C THR A 770 6.45 -26.02 -20.67
N LEU A 771 5.85 -25.50 -21.73
CA LEU A 771 6.41 -24.47 -22.60
C LEU A 771 5.51 -23.23 -22.52
N ASN A 772 6.12 -22.06 -22.32
CA ASN A 772 5.41 -20.79 -22.34
C ASN A 772 6.06 -19.82 -23.32
N VAL A 773 5.24 -19.11 -24.10
CA VAL A 773 5.65 -18.06 -25.03
C VAL A 773 4.86 -16.81 -24.72
N ASN A 774 5.56 -15.73 -24.44
CA ASN A 774 4.96 -14.41 -24.18
C ASN A 774 5.43 -13.42 -25.23
N GLY A 775 4.52 -12.54 -25.64
CA GLY A 775 4.81 -11.45 -26.56
C GLY A 775 3.98 -10.24 -26.19
N ARG A 776 4.58 -9.07 -26.22
CA ARG A 776 3.91 -7.79 -26.03
C ARG A 776 4.51 -6.75 -26.97
N THR A 777 3.67 -5.88 -27.48
CA THR A 777 4.09 -4.71 -28.24
C THR A 777 3.44 -3.48 -27.66
N ASP A 778 4.24 -2.46 -27.44
CA ASP A 778 3.85 -1.18 -26.87
C ASP A 778 4.01 -0.07 -27.90
N ALA A 779 3.03 0.83 -27.97
CA ALA A 779 3.10 2.10 -28.67
C ALA A 779 2.90 3.24 -27.67
N SER A 780 3.69 4.28 -27.74
CA SER A 780 3.59 5.45 -26.85
C SER A 780 3.87 6.74 -27.60
N ASN A 781 3.25 7.82 -27.15
CA ASN A 781 3.60 9.18 -27.60
C ASN A 781 4.99 9.63 -27.12
N LYS A 782 5.64 8.86 -26.26
CA LYS A 782 7.03 9.05 -25.82
C LYS A 782 8.04 8.37 -26.74
N PHE A 783 7.60 7.54 -27.67
CA PHE A 783 8.48 6.89 -28.64
C PHE A 783 8.73 7.81 -29.84
N GLY A 784 9.81 7.57 -30.57
CA GLY A 784 10.21 8.36 -31.73
C GLY A 784 9.17 8.42 -32.87
N SER A 785 9.34 9.39 -33.77
CA SER A 785 8.40 9.65 -34.87
C SER A 785 8.55 8.70 -36.06
N ARG A 786 9.62 7.91 -36.11
CA ARG A 786 9.87 6.97 -37.21
C ARG A 786 8.95 5.75 -37.12
N SER A 787 8.49 5.27 -38.24
CA SER A 787 7.51 4.18 -38.34
C SER A 787 7.98 2.87 -37.69
N ASN A 788 9.28 2.59 -37.72
CA ASN A 788 9.86 1.37 -37.15
C ASN A 788 10.00 1.41 -35.60
N GLU A 789 9.84 2.58 -35.00
CA GLU A 789 10.03 2.79 -33.55
C GLU A 789 8.71 2.97 -32.80
N ARG A 790 7.58 2.96 -33.53
CA ARG A 790 6.25 3.12 -32.94
C ARG A 790 5.75 1.89 -32.19
N LEU A 791 6.25 0.72 -32.52
CA LEU A 791 5.88 -0.55 -31.93
C LEU A 791 7.14 -1.26 -31.42
N LEU A 792 7.30 -1.36 -30.11
CA LEU A 792 8.44 -2.01 -29.48
C LEU A 792 8.04 -3.41 -29.03
N PRO A 793 8.43 -4.49 -29.75
CA PRO A 793 8.12 -5.83 -29.31
C PRO A 793 9.04 -6.29 -28.17
N VAL A 794 8.44 -6.85 -27.13
CA VAL A 794 9.09 -7.56 -26.04
C VAL A 794 8.56 -8.99 -26.11
N TRP A 795 9.43 -9.96 -26.02
CA TRP A 795 9.02 -11.37 -26.08
C TRP A 795 9.90 -12.28 -25.22
N SER A 796 9.35 -13.40 -24.84
CA SER A 796 10.07 -14.43 -24.12
C SER A 796 9.55 -15.82 -24.44
N VAL A 797 10.45 -16.79 -24.35
CA VAL A 797 10.16 -18.22 -24.40
C VAL A 797 10.75 -18.86 -23.16
N SER A 798 9.96 -19.70 -22.47
CA SER A 798 10.45 -20.42 -21.30
C SER A 798 9.92 -21.84 -21.29
N GLY A 799 10.73 -22.74 -20.79
CA GLY A 799 10.44 -24.15 -20.64
C GLY A 799 10.68 -24.64 -19.22
N MET A 800 9.90 -25.60 -18.77
CA MET A 800 10.08 -26.32 -17.53
C MET A 800 10.04 -27.81 -17.79
N TRP A 801 10.95 -28.54 -17.16
CA TRP A 801 10.97 -29.98 -17.12
C TRP A 801 10.93 -30.45 -15.66
N ASN A 802 9.90 -31.19 -15.31
CA ASN A 802 9.75 -31.80 -14.01
C ASN A 802 10.45 -33.16 -14.00
N ILE A 803 11.70 -33.18 -13.56
CA ILE A 803 12.56 -34.37 -13.57
C ILE A 803 12.07 -35.40 -12.54
N GLN A 804 11.58 -34.91 -11.39
CA GLN A 804 11.08 -35.79 -10.34
C GLN A 804 9.90 -36.63 -10.84
N GLU A 805 8.91 -36.03 -11.50
CA GLU A 805 7.74 -36.74 -12.04
C GLU A 805 8.08 -37.65 -13.23
N THR A 806 9.14 -37.38 -13.99
CA THR A 806 9.49 -38.15 -15.15
C THR A 806 10.39 -39.36 -14.83
N PHE A 807 11.43 -39.19 -14.01
CA PHE A 807 12.45 -40.22 -13.79
C PHE A 807 12.62 -40.63 -12.32
N LEU A 808 12.24 -39.80 -11.39
CA LEU A 808 12.53 -39.96 -9.96
C LEU A 808 11.27 -40.07 -9.09
N LYS A 809 10.17 -40.51 -9.69
CA LYS A 809 8.87 -40.59 -9.01
C LYS A 809 8.87 -41.54 -7.79
N GLU A 810 9.72 -42.57 -7.82
CA GLU A 810 9.86 -43.55 -6.72
C GLU A 810 10.86 -43.12 -5.64
N ALA A 811 11.57 -42.01 -5.84
CA ALA A 811 12.59 -41.53 -4.90
C ALA A 811 11.93 -40.81 -3.72
N SER A 812 11.62 -41.51 -2.64
CA SER A 812 10.92 -40.98 -1.45
C SER A 812 11.69 -39.88 -0.71
N TRP A 813 12.99 -39.72 -0.95
CA TRP A 813 13.84 -38.71 -0.37
C TRP A 813 13.77 -37.35 -1.13
N LEU A 814 13.22 -37.34 -2.35
CA LEU A 814 13.15 -36.21 -3.23
C LEU A 814 11.69 -35.81 -3.42
N SER A 815 11.29 -34.65 -2.88
CA SER A 815 9.94 -34.15 -3.00
C SER A 815 9.68 -33.43 -4.32
N GLU A 816 10.67 -32.69 -4.83
CA GLU A 816 10.54 -31.91 -6.05
C GLU A 816 11.92 -31.69 -6.72
N MET A 817 11.99 -31.87 -8.05
CA MET A 817 13.15 -31.49 -8.86
C MET A 817 12.69 -31.00 -10.23
N ARG A 818 12.85 -29.69 -10.50
CA ARG A 818 12.44 -29.03 -11.74
C ARG A 818 13.61 -28.28 -12.37
N LEU A 819 13.81 -28.48 -13.68
CA LEU A 819 14.70 -27.65 -14.47
C LEU A 819 13.90 -26.61 -15.25
N ARG A 820 14.25 -25.34 -15.10
CA ARG A 820 13.62 -24.24 -15.82
C ARG A 820 14.64 -23.51 -16.67
N MET A 821 14.22 -23.10 -17.87
CA MET A 821 15.03 -22.31 -18.77
C MET A 821 14.16 -21.22 -19.39
N SER A 822 14.65 -19.99 -19.39
CA SER A 822 13.96 -18.86 -20.02
C SER A 822 14.92 -18.05 -20.89
N TYR A 823 14.42 -17.60 -22.03
CA TYR A 823 15.12 -16.71 -22.95
C TYR A 823 14.17 -15.62 -23.45
N GLY A 824 14.61 -14.37 -23.52
CA GLY A 824 13.74 -13.29 -23.97
C GLY A 824 14.45 -11.97 -24.16
N MET A 825 13.74 -11.04 -24.78
CA MET A 825 14.17 -9.65 -24.99
C MET A 825 13.31 -8.73 -24.14
N GLN A 826 13.95 -7.80 -23.46
CA GLN A 826 13.31 -6.73 -22.69
C GLN A 826 13.75 -5.38 -23.23
N GLY A 827 12.88 -4.40 -23.19
CA GLY A 827 13.18 -3.01 -23.48
C GLY A 827 12.98 -2.15 -22.23
N ASN A 828 13.61 -0.99 -22.18
CA ASN A 828 13.37 0.03 -21.14
C ASN A 828 12.93 1.34 -21.80
N MET A 829 11.92 1.96 -21.23
CA MET A 829 11.47 3.30 -21.64
C MET A 829 12.12 4.34 -20.71
N LEU A 830 12.74 5.36 -21.31
CA LEU A 830 13.29 6.48 -20.55
C LEU A 830 12.17 7.47 -20.23
N ASP A 831 11.88 7.65 -18.97
CA ASP A 831 11.00 8.71 -18.48
C ASP A 831 11.72 10.05 -18.51
N GLY A 832 10.99 11.15 -18.75
CA GLY A 832 11.57 12.51 -18.79
C GLY A 832 12.16 12.91 -20.13
N GLN A 833 12.30 12.00 -21.11
CA GLN A 833 12.78 12.34 -22.43
C GLN A 833 11.64 12.47 -23.45
N THR A 834 11.82 13.36 -24.43
CA THR A 834 10.88 13.57 -25.53
C THR A 834 11.59 13.41 -26.87
N PRO A 835 10.98 12.70 -27.83
CA PRO A 835 11.50 12.65 -29.19
C PRO A 835 11.29 13.96 -29.97
N ASN A 836 10.59 14.92 -29.38
CA ASN A 836 10.31 16.20 -30.03
C ASN A 836 11.53 17.12 -29.86
N MET A 837 11.76 17.92 -30.89
CA MET A 837 12.77 18.97 -30.83
C MET A 837 12.32 20.02 -29.81
N LEU A 838 13.14 20.23 -28.78
CA LEU A 838 12.92 21.25 -27.77
C LEU A 838 13.66 22.52 -28.18
N ILE A 839 12.96 23.65 -28.18
CA ILE A 839 13.54 24.97 -28.41
C ILE A 839 13.62 25.66 -27.06
N THR A 840 14.81 25.93 -26.59
CA THR A 840 15.04 26.69 -25.34
C THR A 840 15.45 28.12 -25.70
N GLN A 841 14.80 29.09 -25.09
CA GLN A 841 15.22 30.48 -25.18
C GLN A 841 16.41 30.68 -24.23
N GLN A 842 17.57 31.01 -24.76
CA GLN A 842 18.71 31.39 -23.95
C GLN A 842 18.71 32.90 -23.70
N PRO A 843 19.14 33.35 -22.49
CA PRO A 843 19.32 34.78 -22.25
C PRO A 843 20.35 35.34 -23.22
N ILE A 844 20.13 36.56 -23.65
CA ILE A 844 20.92 37.25 -24.68
C ILE A 844 22.36 37.40 -24.21
N ASN A 845 23.27 36.96 -25.02
CA ASN A 845 24.65 37.28 -24.83
C ASN A 845 24.89 38.70 -25.36
N SER A 846 25.37 39.60 -24.52
CA SER A 846 25.46 41.07 -24.72
C SER A 846 26.32 41.55 -25.88
N TYR A 847 26.79 40.66 -26.76
CA TYR A 847 27.60 41.03 -27.91
C TYR A 847 26.81 41.61 -29.09
N TYR A 848 25.52 41.40 -29.15
CA TYR A 848 24.66 41.84 -30.26
C TYR A 848 23.32 42.35 -29.72
N ASN A 849 23.20 43.62 -29.50
CA ASN A 849 22.02 44.36 -29.25
C ASN A 849 20.94 43.77 -28.31
N GLU A 850 20.53 44.51 -27.32
CA GLU A 850 19.71 44.11 -26.13
C GLU A 850 18.33 43.49 -26.43
N ASN A 851 17.93 43.34 -27.66
CA ASN A 851 16.57 42.90 -28.04
C ASN A 851 16.47 41.62 -28.89
N VAL A 852 17.55 40.89 -29.09
CA VAL A 852 17.54 39.65 -29.88
C VAL A 852 17.70 38.43 -28.99
N SER A 853 16.63 37.71 -28.76
CA SER A 853 16.68 36.40 -28.11
C SER A 853 17.36 35.38 -29.00
N ASN A 854 18.50 34.84 -28.62
CA ASN A 854 19.05 33.67 -29.27
C ASN A 854 18.22 32.45 -28.93
N VAL A 855 17.62 31.83 -29.93
CA VAL A 855 17.00 30.54 -29.87
C VAL A 855 18.06 29.49 -30.15
N SER A 856 18.55 28.82 -29.14
CA SER A 856 19.33 27.59 -29.35
C SER A 856 18.37 26.44 -29.60
N VAL A 857 18.53 25.81 -30.75
CA VAL A 857 17.95 24.50 -31.02
C VAL A 857 18.96 23.51 -30.46
N PRO A 858 18.68 22.80 -29.34
CA PRO A 858 19.54 21.71 -28.93
C PRO A 858 19.62 20.75 -30.15
N GLU A 859 20.80 20.21 -30.41
CA GLU A 859 20.91 19.16 -31.43
C GLU A 859 19.82 18.14 -31.13
N PRO A 860 19.03 17.75 -32.16
CA PRO A 860 18.04 16.71 -31.95
C PRO A 860 18.77 15.53 -31.40
N GLN A 861 18.48 15.21 -30.16
CA GLN A 861 19.10 14.04 -29.52
C GLN A 861 18.77 12.86 -30.41
N PRO A 862 19.73 12.15 -30.97
CA PRO A 862 19.46 11.11 -31.92
C PRO A 862 18.64 10.05 -31.20
N GLU A 863 17.35 9.99 -31.54
CA GLU A 863 16.46 8.86 -31.32
C GLU A 863 16.58 8.17 -29.95
N MET A 864 16.53 8.93 -28.87
CA MET A 864 16.55 8.37 -27.51
C MET A 864 15.17 7.89 -27.05
N GLY A 865 14.47 7.17 -27.89
CA GLY A 865 13.26 6.46 -27.47
C GLY A 865 13.53 5.04 -26.96
N ARG A 866 14.74 4.54 -27.16
CA ARG A 866 15.06 3.13 -26.91
C ARG A 866 16.51 2.95 -26.52
N ASN A 867 16.78 2.69 -25.24
CA ASN A 867 17.96 1.91 -24.88
C ASN A 867 17.61 0.43 -25.04
N GLU A 868 17.97 -0.15 -26.19
CA GLU A 868 17.99 -1.59 -26.36
C GLU A 868 19.06 -2.17 -25.42
N ALA A 869 18.69 -2.43 -24.18
CA ALA A 869 19.44 -3.39 -23.40
C ALA A 869 19.07 -4.76 -23.93
N ASN A 870 19.81 -5.25 -24.91
CA ASN A 870 19.79 -6.67 -25.27
C ASN A 870 20.32 -7.46 -24.08
N GLN A 871 19.46 -7.72 -23.12
CA GLN A 871 19.79 -8.56 -21.98
C GLN A 871 19.50 -10.00 -22.36
N TYR A 872 20.52 -10.69 -22.81
CA TYR A 872 20.53 -12.13 -22.87
C TYR A 872 20.70 -12.66 -21.45
N ARG A 873 19.60 -13.06 -20.79
CA ARG A 873 19.66 -13.74 -19.49
C ARG A 873 19.33 -15.21 -19.71
N ILE A 874 20.34 -16.05 -19.62
CA ILE A 874 20.19 -17.49 -19.43
C ILE A 874 20.21 -17.71 -17.93
N GLY A 875 19.07 -17.95 -17.34
CA GLY A 875 18.95 -18.32 -15.94
C GLY A 875 18.72 -19.81 -15.81
N TYR A 876 19.60 -20.50 -15.11
CA TYR A 876 19.30 -21.84 -14.63
C TYR A 876 18.99 -21.74 -13.14
N GLU A 877 17.87 -22.24 -12.73
CA GLU A 877 17.55 -22.45 -11.33
C GLU A 877 17.51 -23.97 -11.11
N LEU A 878 18.47 -24.48 -10.36
CA LEU A 878 18.44 -25.80 -9.74
C LEU A 878 17.95 -25.60 -8.29
N PHE A 879 16.78 -26.12 -8.00
CA PHE A 879 16.27 -26.19 -6.64
C PHE A 879 16.48 -27.61 -6.07
#